data_ae27ff3616d0c358098c3656a8d4defe
#
_entry.id   ae27ff3616d0c358098c3656a8d4defe
#
_cell.length_a   1.000
_cell.length_b   1.000
_cell.length_c   1.000
_cell.angle_alpha   90.00
_cell.angle_beta   90.00
_cell.angle_gamma   90.00
#
_symmetry.space_group_name_H-M   'P 1'
#
loop_
_entity.id
_entity.type
_entity.pdbx_description
1 polymer ?
#
loop_
_entity_poly.entity_id
_entity_poly.type
_entity_poly.pdbx_seq_one_letter_code
_entity_poly.pdbx_strand_id
1 'polypeptide(L)'
;MAILTSMVDSIDNLLDYLGSKSKQSISDYCDIETVDQDSVLVSKNGSLLSIISVDGVKKLMSSGNFYDDVVMRLHDGIQTSFGKKGHMLQFWFQVDHDNTKKELQSILAPAKNTAKVLGMDMDDLFEERENNLLDWTAAENCYIVLWTLPDILSKSDLKRGNENAKKDKGKFNASTQNSQNPLRGIVELRDTHNSFVTLFREFLSVSDITSNILNVKEAVRDMRKSVDSEFTGENWEPSLPGDFIFPSVRKNAPAKEEFDILWPKLGWQICPRDAQIIDSNVVRIGDRIYSPMYMDLFQKNPEPFANLFSSLRSKRIPWRVSFLIEGDGLSSFGFKGMAAQLLGFASSQNKMISRGIDYLKGLKEIGDGEIVSTRAAFATWAPKDQPQLLSKRASELARSVEGWGSCQVSEITGDPIAGVMSSALGVTQGNIGTKTAMPLEHALFMQPLSRPSSPWPSGAVTFRSPDGKIMPYQPYSSLQTTWINLIFAKPGSGKSVLMNMCNLALCMAPGLERLPRIAIIDIGPSSSGLISLLKEALPPEKKRQVLYKRLQMIEEDSINPFDTQLGCRFPTPTELSFLRNFLTLLVTDVNSELPDKAISGLVSAVIDYMYLARSDKYEPAAYARGIEPRVDESIAKIGYAVDRKTTWWEIVDVLFDFSNKENDEFMMAASLAQRQAVPLLADAVAAARQEKIANTFKEVKIEGTGETLIAGFCRMVEDALSLYPLLARETRFDIGDARVVSLDLDQVAKSGGAISDRTTAVMYMLARQVLAKDYYLGEEVVELMPAPSNVSLRDTVPVEAYREYHRKRIGEIRSDPKRICYDEFHRTTKARQVREQVLLDMREGRKWKVDVMLSSQLLTDFDDDMISFATGIFVMDGGNAIAANEIAAKFGFENESERVALQKSVHGPKRGGGTFLAKFSTNSGWYTMLLSATLGPIELWAFSTTAEDVIIRNKLYSLVGPKRARKLLALRFPGGSAKNEIESRKEKLKDRGIMLFDESPEDLLEEMVNEIIEYGESKGI
;
A
#
# COMPACT_ATOMS: atom_id res chain seq x y z
N MET A 1 -45.56 -33.90 -22.35
CA MET A 1 -44.81 -32.65 -22.47
C MET A 1 -43.47 -32.62 -21.74
N ALA A 2 -43.31 -33.10 -20.50
CA ALA A 2 -42.01 -33.47 -19.97
C ALA A 2 -41.21 -34.35 -20.99
N ILE A 3 -41.87 -35.17 -21.79
CA ILE A 3 -41.29 -35.96 -22.87
C ILE A 3 -40.81 -35.09 -24.05
N LEU A 4 -41.44 -33.97 -24.38
CA LEU A 4 -41.03 -33.08 -25.47
C LEU A 4 -39.89 -32.14 -25.07
N THR A 5 -39.89 -31.62 -23.84
CA THR A 5 -38.74 -30.86 -23.29
C THR A 5 -37.56 -31.81 -23.11
N SER A 6 -37.77 -32.99 -22.56
CA SER A 6 -36.69 -34.00 -22.45
C SER A 6 -36.20 -34.49 -23.81
N MET A 7 -37.04 -34.53 -24.83
CA MET A 7 -36.62 -34.81 -26.22
C MET A 7 -35.82 -33.68 -26.86
N VAL A 8 -36.24 -32.43 -26.64
CA VAL A 8 -35.46 -31.28 -27.14
C VAL A 8 -34.11 -31.18 -26.42
N ASP A 9 -34.10 -31.34 -25.11
CA ASP A 9 -32.86 -31.36 -24.36
C ASP A 9 -31.99 -32.58 -24.67
N SER A 10 -32.60 -33.72 -25.00
CA SER A 10 -31.89 -34.91 -25.49
C SER A 10 -31.36 -34.73 -26.91
N ILE A 11 -32.05 -33.97 -27.77
CA ILE A 11 -31.61 -33.68 -29.15
C ILE A 11 -30.49 -32.65 -29.11
N ASP A 12 -30.59 -31.61 -28.25
CA ASP A 12 -29.51 -30.63 -28.05
C ASP A 12 -28.27 -31.31 -27.49
N ASN A 13 -28.42 -32.16 -26.48
CA ASN A 13 -27.30 -32.95 -25.92
C ASN A 13 -26.71 -33.94 -26.95
N LEU A 14 -27.54 -34.52 -27.82
CA LEU A 14 -27.08 -35.39 -28.89
C LEU A 14 -26.33 -34.61 -30.00
N LEU A 15 -26.78 -33.42 -30.33
CA LEU A 15 -26.13 -32.51 -31.28
C LEU A 15 -24.80 -32.00 -30.70
N ASP A 16 -24.75 -31.68 -29.45
CA ASP A 16 -23.51 -31.30 -28.74
C ASP A 16 -22.52 -32.47 -28.66
N TYR A 17 -23.01 -33.68 -28.39
CA TYR A 17 -22.20 -34.90 -28.42
C TYR A 17 -21.70 -35.26 -29.81
N LEU A 18 -22.49 -35.06 -30.83
CA LEU A 18 -22.07 -35.27 -32.25
C LEU A 18 -21.09 -34.15 -32.68
N GLY A 19 -21.32 -32.92 -32.20
CA GLY A 19 -20.40 -31.79 -32.37
C GLY A 19 -19.06 -32.02 -31.70
N SER A 20 -19.05 -32.57 -30.49
CA SER A 20 -17.81 -32.89 -29.76
C SER A 20 -16.95 -33.94 -30.47
N LYS A 21 -17.59 -34.91 -31.11
CA LYS A 21 -16.87 -35.94 -31.92
C LYS A 21 -16.21 -35.39 -33.18
N SER A 22 -16.62 -34.23 -33.66
CA SER A 22 -15.96 -33.56 -34.79
C SER A 22 -14.73 -32.74 -34.39
N LYS A 23 -14.55 -32.46 -33.10
CA LYS A 23 -13.42 -31.74 -32.55
C LYS A 23 -12.30 -32.70 -32.13
N GLN A 24 -11.10 -32.46 -32.62
CA GLN A 24 -9.96 -33.36 -32.45
C GLN A 24 -9.05 -32.93 -31.28
N SER A 25 -9.06 -31.63 -30.91
CA SER A 25 -8.23 -31.11 -29.86
C SER A 25 -8.95 -30.01 -29.06
N ILE A 26 -8.43 -29.70 -27.84
CA ILE A 26 -8.94 -28.58 -27.03
C ILE A 26 -8.87 -27.24 -27.78
N SER A 27 -7.91 -27.07 -28.69
CA SER A 27 -7.77 -25.85 -29.50
C SER A 27 -8.93 -25.59 -30.45
N ASP A 28 -9.71 -26.64 -30.80
CA ASP A 28 -10.90 -26.50 -31.63
C ASP A 28 -12.03 -25.77 -30.91
N TYR A 29 -12.03 -25.80 -29.55
CA TYR A 29 -12.94 -25.07 -28.69
C TYR A 29 -12.53 -23.60 -28.47
N CYS A 30 -11.35 -23.20 -28.93
CA CYS A 30 -10.91 -21.82 -28.88
C CYS A 30 -11.34 -21.08 -30.15
N ASP A 31 -12.13 -20.01 -30.01
CA ASP A 31 -12.65 -19.24 -31.14
C ASP A 31 -11.64 -18.17 -31.65
N ILE A 32 -10.53 -17.95 -30.97
CA ILE A 32 -9.58 -16.88 -31.29
C ILE A 32 -8.72 -17.30 -32.47
N GLU A 33 -8.62 -16.40 -33.46
CA GLU A 33 -7.89 -16.62 -34.69
C GLU A 33 -6.61 -15.80 -34.82
N THR A 34 -6.74 -14.47 -34.63
CA THR A 34 -5.65 -13.52 -34.87
C THR A 34 -5.87 -12.20 -34.10
N VAL A 35 -5.09 -11.17 -34.43
CA VAL A 35 -5.19 -9.82 -33.87
C VAL A 35 -5.55 -8.80 -34.94
N ASP A 36 -6.18 -7.69 -34.54
CA ASP A 36 -6.56 -6.59 -35.40
C ASP A 36 -5.83 -5.28 -35.06
N GLN A 37 -5.83 -4.91 -33.79
CA GLN A 37 -5.20 -3.72 -33.23
C GLN A 37 -4.47 -4.08 -31.94
N ASP A 38 -3.78 -3.12 -31.32
CA ASP A 38 -2.96 -3.34 -30.11
C ASP A 38 -3.71 -3.95 -28.92
N SER A 39 -5.03 -3.77 -28.84
CA SER A 39 -5.89 -4.29 -27.76
C SER A 39 -7.09 -5.07 -28.28
N VAL A 40 -7.11 -5.44 -29.57
CA VAL A 40 -8.26 -6.10 -30.24
C VAL A 40 -7.85 -7.43 -30.85
N LEU A 41 -8.47 -8.51 -30.38
CA LEU A 41 -8.36 -9.85 -30.92
C LEU A 41 -9.50 -10.12 -31.89
N VAL A 42 -9.30 -11.06 -32.82
CA VAL A 42 -10.27 -11.47 -33.84
C VAL A 42 -10.59 -12.94 -33.70
N SER A 43 -11.85 -13.27 -33.69
CA SER A 43 -12.30 -14.67 -33.67
C SER A 43 -12.42 -15.29 -35.05
N LYS A 44 -12.57 -16.64 -35.09
CA LYS A 44 -12.76 -17.43 -36.33
C LYS A 44 -13.94 -16.98 -37.19
N ASN A 45 -14.99 -16.42 -36.60
CA ASN A 45 -16.17 -15.88 -37.31
C ASN A 45 -16.04 -14.38 -37.67
N GLY A 46 -14.91 -13.72 -37.33
CA GLY A 46 -14.67 -12.30 -37.60
C GLY A 46 -15.19 -11.36 -36.54
N SER A 47 -15.66 -11.85 -35.40
CA SER A 47 -16.01 -11.01 -34.25
C SER A 47 -14.75 -10.40 -33.64
N LEU A 48 -14.86 -9.17 -33.14
CA LEU A 48 -13.81 -8.47 -32.43
C LEU A 48 -14.00 -8.61 -30.93
N LEU A 49 -12.90 -8.71 -30.18
CA LEU A 49 -12.95 -8.72 -28.72
C LEU A 49 -11.80 -7.93 -28.10
N SER A 50 -12.09 -7.28 -26.99
CA SER A 50 -11.10 -6.66 -26.09
C SER A 50 -11.31 -7.15 -24.67
N ILE A 51 -10.21 -7.27 -23.92
CA ILE A 51 -10.20 -7.72 -22.52
C ILE A 51 -9.81 -6.58 -21.62
N ILE A 52 -10.61 -6.33 -20.59
CA ILE A 52 -10.37 -5.34 -19.53
C ILE A 52 -10.09 -6.11 -18.25
N SER A 53 -8.95 -5.88 -17.63
CA SER A 53 -8.69 -6.31 -16.25
C SER A 53 -9.37 -5.35 -15.27
N VAL A 54 -10.00 -5.89 -14.24
CA VAL A 54 -10.71 -5.13 -13.21
C VAL A 54 -10.02 -5.36 -11.87
N ASP A 55 -9.40 -4.31 -11.35
CA ASP A 55 -8.78 -4.39 -10.02
C ASP A 55 -9.81 -4.32 -8.90
N GLY A 56 -10.92 -3.61 -9.11
CA GLY A 56 -12.01 -3.46 -8.17
C GLY A 56 -12.48 -2.02 -8.02
N VAL A 57 -13.20 -1.75 -6.93
CA VAL A 57 -13.79 -0.43 -6.66
C VAL A 57 -12.90 0.40 -5.74
N LYS A 58 -12.85 1.71 -6.02
CA LYS A 58 -12.10 2.68 -5.20
C LYS A 58 -12.77 2.98 -3.87
N LYS A 59 -14.09 2.92 -3.81
CA LYS A 59 -14.89 3.18 -2.60
C LYS A 59 -15.41 1.89 -2.02
N LEU A 60 -15.54 1.84 -0.70
CA LEU A 60 -16.08 0.66 -0.04
C LEU A 60 -17.55 0.47 -0.44
N MET A 61 -17.86 -0.70 -0.97
CA MET A 61 -19.21 -1.14 -1.29
C MET A 61 -19.61 -2.27 -0.35
N SER A 62 -20.62 -2.05 0.45
CA SER A 62 -21.38 -3.11 1.10
C SER A 62 -22.76 -3.22 0.41
N SER A 63 -23.47 -4.31 0.65
CA SER A 63 -24.87 -4.42 0.21
C SER A 63 -25.69 -3.18 0.63
N GLY A 64 -26.38 -2.55 -0.29
CA GLY A 64 -27.21 -1.36 -0.05
C GLY A 64 -27.18 -0.36 -1.20
N ASN A 65 -27.79 0.77 -1.04
CA ASN A 65 -28.07 1.78 -2.06
C ASN A 65 -26.86 2.14 -2.94
N PHE A 66 -25.64 2.15 -2.40
CA PHE A 66 -24.46 2.51 -3.19
C PHE A 66 -24.09 1.45 -4.24
N TYR A 67 -24.27 0.14 -3.94
CA TYR A 67 -24.07 -0.91 -4.92
C TYR A 67 -25.13 -0.83 -6.03
N ASP A 68 -26.38 -0.58 -5.63
CA ASP A 68 -27.48 -0.38 -6.57
C ASP A 68 -27.22 0.82 -7.48
N ASP A 69 -26.73 1.93 -6.95
CA ASP A 69 -26.37 3.13 -7.72
C ASP A 69 -25.28 2.84 -8.77
N VAL A 70 -24.28 2.04 -8.45
CA VAL A 70 -23.21 1.65 -9.40
C VAL A 70 -23.75 0.76 -10.49
N VAL A 71 -24.58 -0.21 -10.14
CA VAL A 71 -25.24 -1.11 -11.10
C VAL A 71 -26.15 -0.30 -12.03
N MET A 72 -26.94 0.64 -11.51
CA MET A 72 -27.82 1.51 -12.30
C MET A 72 -27.03 2.42 -13.25
N ARG A 73 -25.95 3.04 -12.80
CA ARG A 73 -25.08 3.85 -13.69
C ARG A 73 -24.52 3.03 -14.83
N LEU A 74 -24.05 1.81 -14.55
CA LEU A 74 -23.55 0.91 -15.58
C LEU A 74 -24.68 0.50 -16.52
N HIS A 75 -25.85 0.14 -15.99
CA HIS A 75 -27.05 -0.17 -16.75
C HIS A 75 -27.40 0.96 -17.72
N ASP A 76 -27.60 2.18 -17.22
CA ASP A 76 -28.00 3.34 -18.02
C ASP A 76 -27.00 3.65 -19.13
N GLY A 77 -25.72 3.41 -18.84
CA GLY A 77 -24.65 3.65 -19.78
C GLY A 77 -24.60 2.67 -20.95
N ILE A 78 -24.89 1.40 -20.71
CA ILE A 78 -24.69 0.35 -21.72
C ILE A 78 -25.98 -0.21 -22.30
N GLN A 79 -27.17 0.09 -21.74
CA GLN A 79 -28.45 -0.48 -22.18
C GLN A 79 -28.68 -0.34 -23.67
N THR A 80 -28.35 0.81 -24.27
CA THR A 80 -28.55 1.04 -25.72
C THR A 80 -27.75 0.09 -26.58
N SER A 81 -26.59 -0.39 -26.12
CA SER A 81 -25.75 -1.36 -26.80
C SER A 81 -26.35 -2.78 -26.80
N PHE A 82 -27.25 -3.07 -25.87
CA PHE A 82 -27.87 -4.40 -25.70
C PHE A 82 -29.30 -4.52 -26.22
N GLY A 83 -29.86 -3.43 -26.76
CA GLY A 83 -31.19 -3.42 -27.39
C GLY A 83 -31.32 -4.31 -28.64
N LYS A 84 -30.18 -4.66 -29.24
CA LYS A 84 -30.10 -5.52 -30.47
C LYS A 84 -29.01 -6.56 -30.29
N LYS A 85 -29.05 -7.60 -31.11
CA LYS A 85 -27.96 -8.54 -31.24
C LYS A 85 -26.69 -7.84 -31.73
N GLY A 86 -25.53 -8.30 -31.25
CA GLY A 86 -24.27 -7.87 -31.79
C GLY A 86 -23.23 -7.48 -30.72
N HIS A 87 -23.62 -7.15 -29.53
CA HIS A 87 -22.69 -7.00 -28.39
C HIS A 87 -22.89 -8.13 -27.38
N MET A 88 -21.76 -8.59 -26.82
CA MET A 88 -21.74 -9.56 -25.73
C MET A 88 -20.73 -9.10 -24.66
N LEU A 89 -21.04 -9.38 -23.40
CA LEU A 89 -20.15 -9.20 -22.26
C LEU A 89 -19.89 -10.55 -21.62
N GLN A 90 -18.61 -10.82 -21.31
CA GLN A 90 -18.25 -11.89 -20.40
C GLN A 90 -17.66 -11.25 -19.14
N PHE A 91 -18.29 -11.46 -17.98
CA PHE A 91 -17.70 -11.20 -16.68
C PHE A 91 -17.03 -12.48 -16.20
N TRP A 92 -15.73 -12.43 -16.00
CA TRP A 92 -14.94 -13.56 -15.57
C TRP A 92 -14.27 -13.28 -14.23
N PHE A 93 -14.40 -14.21 -13.30
CA PHE A 93 -13.82 -14.11 -11.99
C PHE A 93 -13.22 -15.43 -11.54
N GLN A 94 -12.05 -15.39 -10.91
CA GLN A 94 -11.34 -16.55 -10.41
C GLN A 94 -10.76 -16.29 -9.03
N VAL A 95 -10.82 -17.33 -8.18
CA VAL A 95 -10.07 -17.43 -6.92
C VAL A 95 -9.20 -18.68 -6.99
N ASP A 96 -7.89 -18.49 -6.80
CA ASP A 96 -6.92 -19.60 -6.88
C ASP A 96 -6.05 -19.65 -5.61
N HIS A 97 -6.50 -20.43 -4.63
CA HIS A 97 -5.76 -20.64 -3.38
C HIS A 97 -4.41 -21.33 -3.61
N ASP A 98 -4.30 -22.17 -4.64
CA ASP A 98 -3.11 -22.95 -4.94
C ASP A 98 -1.98 -22.06 -5.48
N ASN A 99 -2.30 -20.91 -6.10
CA ASN A 99 -1.34 -19.93 -6.63
C ASN A 99 -1.06 -18.73 -5.72
N THR A 100 -1.72 -18.62 -4.57
CA THR A 100 -1.59 -17.47 -3.65
C THR A 100 -0.15 -17.20 -3.23
N LYS A 101 0.63 -18.26 -3.00
CA LYS A 101 2.05 -18.12 -2.61
C LYS A 101 2.88 -17.42 -3.69
N LYS A 102 2.66 -17.75 -4.95
CA LYS A 102 3.39 -17.13 -6.08
C LYS A 102 3.03 -15.66 -6.21
N GLU A 103 1.76 -15.30 -6.03
CA GLU A 103 1.32 -13.90 -6.07
C GLU A 103 1.93 -13.10 -4.92
N LEU A 104 1.92 -13.61 -3.69
CA LEU A 104 2.58 -12.98 -2.55
C LEU A 104 4.08 -12.77 -2.79
N GLN A 105 4.77 -13.77 -3.37
CA GLN A 105 6.17 -13.67 -3.72
C GLN A 105 6.42 -12.58 -4.77
N SER A 106 5.57 -12.46 -5.77
CA SER A 106 5.65 -11.40 -6.78
C SER A 106 5.45 -10.01 -6.18
N ILE A 107 4.43 -9.84 -5.32
CA ILE A 107 4.14 -8.59 -4.62
C ILE A 107 5.30 -8.15 -3.72
N LEU A 108 5.94 -9.07 -3.01
CA LEU A 108 7.04 -8.79 -2.08
C LEU A 108 8.42 -8.74 -2.75
N ALA A 109 8.56 -9.17 -4.01
CA ALA A 109 9.85 -9.24 -4.69
C ALA A 109 10.62 -7.91 -4.74
N PRO A 110 9.99 -6.74 -5.01
CA PRO A 110 10.70 -5.47 -5.00
C PRO A 110 11.30 -5.14 -3.62
N ALA A 111 10.55 -5.39 -2.53
CA ALA A 111 11.02 -5.16 -1.16
C ALA A 111 12.17 -6.12 -0.78
N LYS A 112 12.07 -7.40 -1.16
CA LYS A 112 13.17 -8.38 -0.98
C LYS A 112 14.44 -7.96 -1.71
N ASN A 113 14.30 -7.44 -2.93
CA ASN A 113 15.45 -6.97 -3.71
C ASN A 113 16.11 -5.76 -3.03
N THR A 114 15.33 -4.80 -2.53
CA THR A 114 15.85 -3.66 -1.78
C THR A 114 16.58 -4.11 -0.51
N ALA A 115 16.00 -5.03 0.28
CA ALA A 115 16.66 -5.58 1.46
C ALA A 115 18.03 -6.20 1.13
N LYS A 116 18.14 -6.95 0.02
CA LYS A 116 19.39 -7.51 -0.47
C LYS A 116 20.41 -6.43 -0.86
N VAL A 117 20.00 -5.38 -1.58
CA VAL A 117 20.88 -4.26 -1.97
C VAL A 117 21.44 -3.55 -0.75
N LEU A 118 20.61 -3.35 0.26
CA LEU A 118 21.02 -2.74 1.53
C LEU A 118 21.87 -3.66 2.42
N GLY A 119 21.92 -4.96 2.09
CA GLY A 119 22.61 -5.99 2.90
C GLY A 119 21.83 -6.37 4.16
N MET A 120 20.50 -6.19 4.17
CA MET A 120 19.65 -6.50 5.32
C MET A 120 19.26 -7.98 5.33
N ASP A 121 19.55 -8.69 6.42
CA ASP A 121 19.06 -10.06 6.66
C ASP A 121 17.64 -10.04 7.21
N MET A 122 16.66 -10.14 6.30
CA MET A 122 15.22 -10.12 6.59
C MET A 122 14.50 -11.37 6.08
N ASP A 123 15.22 -12.42 5.73
CA ASP A 123 14.63 -13.61 5.10
C ASP A 123 13.57 -14.29 5.97
N ASP A 124 13.80 -14.35 7.29
CA ASP A 124 12.85 -14.93 8.25
C ASP A 124 11.51 -14.19 8.31
N LEU A 125 11.53 -12.86 8.20
CA LEU A 125 10.31 -12.05 8.16
C LEU A 125 9.52 -12.25 6.87
N PHE A 126 10.23 -12.24 5.73
CA PHE A 126 9.56 -12.44 4.44
C PHE A 126 8.95 -13.83 4.32
N GLU A 127 9.67 -14.86 4.76
CA GLU A 127 9.17 -16.23 4.77
C GLU A 127 7.93 -16.37 5.68
N GLU A 128 7.98 -15.77 6.87
CA GLU A 128 6.83 -15.76 7.76
C GLU A 128 5.63 -15.03 7.17
N ARG A 129 5.82 -13.83 6.58
CA ARG A 129 4.73 -13.08 5.93
C ARG A 129 4.06 -13.90 4.85
N GLU A 130 4.83 -14.53 3.97
CA GLU A 130 4.29 -15.40 2.93
C GLU A 130 3.46 -16.53 3.54
N ASN A 131 4.01 -17.28 4.49
CA ASN A 131 3.34 -18.44 5.07
C ASN A 131 2.12 -18.04 5.92
N ASN A 132 2.21 -16.98 6.70
CA ASN A 132 1.10 -16.51 7.53
C ASN A 132 -0.07 -15.98 6.69
N LEU A 133 0.22 -15.21 5.63
CA LEU A 133 -0.82 -14.66 4.76
C LEU A 133 -1.54 -15.72 3.93
N LEU A 134 -0.90 -16.87 3.64
CA LEU A 134 -1.55 -18.00 2.96
C LEU A 134 -2.81 -18.47 3.68
N ASP A 135 -2.86 -18.38 5.01
CA ASP A 135 -4.04 -18.79 5.79
C ASP A 135 -5.21 -17.82 5.67
N TRP A 136 -4.97 -16.61 5.26
CA TRP A 136 -5.94 -15.51 5.28
C TRP A 136 -6.30 -14.96 3.92
N THR A 137 -5.53 -15.25 2.88
CA THR A 137 -5.68 -14.64 1.56
C THR A 137 -5.84 -15.67 0.46
N ALA A 138 -6.29 -15.21 -0.69
CA ALA A 138 -6.32 -15.95 -1.93
C ALA A 138 -5.98 -15.04 -3.11
N ALA A 139 -5.32 -15.61 -4.12
CA ALA A 139 -5.14 -14.96 -5.41
C ALA A 139 -6.50 -14.82 -6.10
N GLU A 140 -6.84 -13.61 -6.55
CA GLU A 140 -8.10 -13.38 -7.27
C GLU A 140 -7.87 -12.54 -8.52
N ASN A 141 -8.59 -12.88 -9.59
CA ASN A 141 -8.55 -12.15 -10.84
C ASN A 141 -9.96 -11.87 -11.32
N CYS A 142 -10.19 -10.68 -11.84
CA CYS A 142 -11.46 -10.26 -12.43
C CYS A 142 -11.21 -9.64 -13.80
N TYR A 143 -11.94 -10.09 -14.81
CA TYR A 143 -11.86 -9.55 -16.15
C TYR A 143 -13.24 -9.34 -16.75
N ILE A 144 -13.33 -8.38 -17.66
CA ILE A 144 -14.51 -8.16 -18.51
C ILE A 144 -14.06 -8.27 -19.96
N VAL A 145 -14.70 -9.16 -20.71
CA VAL A 145 -14.45 -9.33 -22.13
C VAL A 145 -15.59 -8.72 -22.93
N LEU A 146 -15.25 -7.83 -23.82
CA LEU A 146 -16.18 -7.09 -24.68
C LEU A 146 -16.13 -7.67 -26.08
N TRP A 147 -17.23 -8.22 -26.54
CA TRP A 147 -17.36 -8.80 -27.88
C TRP A 147 -18.25 -7.93 -28.78
N THR A 148 -17.83 -7.77 -30.03
CA THR A 148 -18.66 -7.18 -31.08
C THR A 148 -18.74 -8.16 -32.23
N LEU A 149 -19.95 -8.62 -32.52
CA LEU A 149 -20.23 -9.65 -33.52
C LEU A 149 -20.59 -9.02 -34.87
N PRO A 150 -20.30 -9.71 -35.98
CA PRO A 150 -20.69 -9.26 -37.34
C PRO A 150 -22.20 -9.00 -37.52
N ASP A 151 -23.04 -9.65 -36.73
CA ASP A 151 -24.51 -9.50 -36.74
C ASP A 151 -24.99 -8.05 -36.43
N ILE A 152 -24.15 -7.20 -35.88
CA ILE A 152 -24.49 -5.78 -35.62
C ILE A 152 -24.48 -4.94 -36.89
N LEU A 153 -23.76 -5.39 -37.94
CA LEU A 153 -23.67 -4.69 -39.21
C LEU A 153 -24.95 -4.87 -40.05
N SER A 154 -25.24 -3.86 -40.85
CA SER A 154 -26.29 -4.01 -41.87
C SER A 154 -25.90 -5.12 -42.88
N LYS A 155 -26.90 -5.76 -43.50
CA LYS A 155 -26.65 -6.81 -44.52
C LYS A 155 -25.77 -6.30 -45.67
N SER A 156 -25.89 -5.00 -46.05
CA SER A 156 -25.05 -4.36 -47.05
C SER A 156 -23.60 -4.19 -46.60
N ASP A 157 -23.38 -3.72 -45.35
CA ASP A 157 -22.04 -3.55 -44.83
C ASP A 157 -21.32 -4.85 -44.58
N LEU A 158 -22.02 -5.86 -44.07
CA LEU A 158 -21.50 -7.21 -43.92
C LEU A 158 -21.09 -7.82 -45.26
N LYS A 159 -21.90 -7.64 -46.31
CA LYS A 159 -21.57 -8.11 -47.67
C LYS A 159 -20.34 -7.38 -48.20
N ARG A 160 -20.30 -6.05 -48.07
CA ARG A 160 -19.14 -5.22 -48.45
C ARG A 160 -17.85 -5.64 -47.72
N GLY A 161 -17.91 -5.81 -46.40
CA GLY A 161 -16.79 -6.26 -45.59
C GLY A 161 -16.28 -7.65 -46.05
N ASN A 162 -17.17 -8.60 -46.30
CA ASN A 162 -16.80 -9.92 -46.77
C ASN A 162 -16.21 -9.89 -48.21
N GLU A 163 -16.69 -9.02 -49.08
CA GLU A 163 -16.13 -8.84 -50.45
C GLU A 163 -14.74 -8.21 -50.40
N ASN A 164 -14.53 -7.21 -49.52
CA ASN A 164 -13.23 -6.58 -49.26
C ASN A 164 -12.24 -7.61 -48.70
N ALA A 165 -12.60 -8.36 -47.69
CA ALA A 165 -11.77 -9.45 -47.13
C ALA A 165 -11.38 -10.50 -48.18
N LYS A 166 -12.31 -10.84 -49.14
CA LYS A 166 -11.99 -11.74 -50.24
C LYS A 166 -11.00 -11.15 -51.26
N LYS A 167 -11.11 -9.85 -51.58
CA LYS A 167 -10.16 -9.13 -52.46
C LYS A 167 -8.77 -9.06 -51.85
N ASP A 168 -8.69 -8.78 -50.54
CA ASP A 168 -7.42 -8.69 -49.84
C ASP A 168 -6.78 -10.07 -49.66
N LYS A 169 -7.56 -11.14 -49.50
CA LYS A 169 -7.05 -12.52 -49.47
C LYS A 169 -6.29 -12.88 -50.76
N GLY A 170 -6.69 -12.34 -51.90
CA GLY A 170 -5.97 -12.53 -53.17
C GLY A 170 -4.58 -11.87 -53.21
N LYS A 171 -4.29 -10.92 -52.31
CA LYS A 171 -2.98 -10.29 -52.16
C LYS A 171 -2.05 -11.04 -51.21
N PHE A 172 -2.55 -11.97 -50.43
CA PHE A 172 -1.83 -12.71 -49.40
C PHE A 172 -1.58 -14.14 -49.88
N ASN A 173 -0.36 -14.41 -50.34
CA ASN A 173 -0.01 -15.69 -51.01
C ASN A 173 0.33 -16.84 -50.04
N ALA A 174 0.24 -16.64 -48.72
CA ALA A 174 0.54 -17.66 -47.73
C ALA A 174 -0.65 -18.56 -47.40
N SER A 175 -0.41 -19.85 -47.21
CA SER A 175 -1.42 -20.78 -46.69
C SER A 175 -1.69 -20.46 -45.21
N THR A 176 -2.94 -20.16 -44.85
CA THR A 176 -3.36 -19.93 -43.47
C THR A 176 -3.95 -21.19 -42.82
N GLN A 177 -3.72 -22.38 -43.39
CA GLN A 177 -4.25 -23.63 -42.86
C GLN A 177 -3.69 -23.94 -41.46
N ASN A 178 -2.37 -23.72 -41.26
CA ASN A 178 -1.68 -24.01 -40.01
C ASN A 178 -1.14 -22.74 -39.30
N SER A 179 -1.51 -21.56 -39.78
CA SER A 179 -1.07 -20.27 -39.26
C SER A 179 -2.26 -19.33 -39.00
N GLN A 180 -2.01 -18.23 -38.28
CA GLN A 180 -2.99 -17.16 -38.10
C GLN A 180 -3.35 -16.54 -39.45
N ASN A 181 -4.60 -16.16 -39.62
CA ASN A 181 -5.08 -15.42 -40.77
C ASN A 181 -5.24 -13.92 -40.41
N PRO A 182 -4.26 -13.06 -40.73
CA PRO A 182 -4.31 -11.64 -40.34
C PRO A 182 -5.42 -10.86 -41.06
N LEU A 183 -6.02 -11.43 -42.15
CA LEU A 183 -7.13 -10.82 -42.88
C LEU A 183 -8.52 -11.30 -42.45
N ARG A 184 -8.61 -11.92 -41.24
CA ARG A 184 -9.88 -12.43 -40.72
C ARG A 184 -10.82 -11.32 -40.24
N GLY A 185 -10.26 -10.22 -39.78
CA GLY A 185 -11.02 -9.08 -39.22
C GLY A 185 -11.90 -8.41 -40.30
N ILE A 186 -13.09 -7.98 -39.87
CA ILE A 186 -14.02 -7.20 -40.67
C ILE A 186 -13.80 -5.74 -40.30
N VAL A 187 -13.19 -4.96 -41.23
CA VAL A 187 -12.78 -3.57 -40.96
C VAL A 187 -13.97 -2.70 -40.56
N GLU A 188 -15.15 -2.94 -41.14
CA GLU A 188 -16.39 -2.22 -40.82
C GLU A 188 -16.86 -2.38 -39.35
N LEU A 189 -16.38 -3.41 -38.64
CA LEU A 189 -16.68 -3.58 -37.19
C LEU A 189 -15.83 -2.73 -36.28
N ARG A 190 -14.68 -2.24 -36.74
CA ARG A 190 -13.68 -1.55 -35.86
C ARG A 190 -14.25 -0.37 -35.12
N ASP A 191 -14.91 0.54 -35.84
CA ASP A 191 -15.45 1.76 -35.24
C ASP A 191 -16.54 1.45 -34.21
N THR A 192 -17.40 0.46 -34.51
CA THR A 192 -18.45 0.02 -33.60
C THR A 192 -17.85 -0.62 -32.34
N HIS A 193 -16.81 -1.46 -32.50
CA HIS A 193 -16.13 -2.10 -31.39
C HIS A 193 -15.39 -1.08 -30.53
N ASN A 194 -14.60 -0.19 -31.14
CA ASN A 194 -13.85 0.83 -30.40
C ASN A 194 -14.78 1.79 -29.65
N SER A 195 -15.91 2.16 -30.25
CA SER A 195 -16.92 2.97 -29.59
C SER A 195 -17.53 2.26 -28.39
N PHE A 196 -17.84 0.97 -28.52
CA PHE A 196 -18.36 0.15 -27.41
C PHE A 196 -17.35 0.00 -26.27
N VAL A 197 -16.08 -0.26 -26.58
CA VAL A 197 -14.99 -0.35 -25.58
C VAL A 197 -14.78 0.98 -24.86
N THR A 198 -14.75 2.08 -25.59
CA THR A 198 -14.56 3.43 -25.03
C THR A 198 -15.71 3.77 -24.08
N LEU A 199 -16.95 3.61 -24.55
CA LEU A 199 -18.15 3.85 -23.76
C LEU A 199 -18.14 3.03 -22.45
N PHE A 200 -17.85 1.74 -22.55
CA PHE A 200 -17.83 0.85 -21.40
C PHE A 200 -16.77 1.26 -20.38
N ARG A 201 -15.56 1.62 -20.83
CA ARG A 201 -14.49 2.12 -19.96
C ARG A 201 -14.84 3.43 -19.24
N GLU A 202 -15.50 4.35 -19.95
CA GLU A 202 -15.97 5.60 -19.35
C GLU A 202 -16.93 5.32 -18.18
N PHE A 203 -17.89 4.39 -18.37
CA PHE A 203 -18.83 4.04 -17.29
C PHE A 203 -18.17 3.31 -16.13
N LEU A 204 -17.18 2.44 -16.36
CA LEU A 204 -16.40 1.86 -15.28
C LEU A 204 -15.68 2.95 -14.47
N SER A 205 -15.09 3.93 -15.15
CA SER A 205 -14.39 5.04 -14.50
C SER A 205 -15.33 5.93 -13.67
N VAL A 206 -16.49 6.30 -14.24
CA VAL A 206 -17.52 7.10 -13.53
C VAL A 206 -18.11 6.35 -12.34
N SER A 207 -18.10 5.03 -12.39
CA SER A 207 -18.56 4.16 -11.29
C SER A 207 -17.47 3.86 -10.25
N ASP A 208 -16.34 4.59 -10.26
CA ASP A 208 -15.20 4.38 -9.37
C ASP A 208 -14.58 2.96 -9.44
N ILE A 209 -14.72 2.27 -10.59
CA ILE A 209 -14.12 0.96 -10.82
C ILE A 209 -12.76 1.12 -11.50
N THR A 210 -11.71 0.66 -10.84
CA THR A 210 -10.35 0.65 -11.38
C THR A 210 -10.22 -0.48 -12.38
N SER A 211 -9.89 -0.13 -13.63
CA SER A 211 -9.77 -1.09 -14.71
C SER A 211 -8.70 -0.67 -15.72
N ASN A 212 -8.12 -1.64 -16.40
CA ASN A 212 -7.13 -1.44 -17.45
C ASN A 212 -7.44 -2.32 -18.68
N ILE A 213 -7.38 -1.75 -19.88
CA ILE A 213 -7.49 -2.55 -21.10
C ILE A 213 -6.16 -3.26 -21.37
N LEU A 214 -6.22 -4.55 -21.58
CA LEU A 214 -5.03 -5.34 -21.87
C LEU A 214 -4.59 -5.16 -23.32
N ASN A 215 -3.29 -5.09 -23.54
CA ASN A 215 -2.76 -5.28 -24.89
C ASN A 215 -2.92 -6.75 -25.33
N VAL A 216 -2.81 -7.00 -26.63
CA VAL A 216 -3.08 -8.36 -27.18
C VAL A 216 -2.15 -9.44 -26.63
N LYS A 217 -0.90 -9.11 -26.29
CA LYS A 217 0.05 -10.05 -25.69
C LYS A 217 -0.32 -10.43 -24.26
N GLU A 218 -0.69 -9.44 -23.46
CA GLU A 218 -1.20 -9.64 -22.09
C GLU A 218 -2.52 -10.44 -22.14
N ALA A 219 -3.45 -10.04 -23.00
CA ALA A 219 -4.74 -10.71 -23.16
C ALA A 219 -4.56 -12.21 -23.49
N VAL A 220 -3.75 -12.54 -24.49
CA VAL A 220 -3.50 -13.94 -24.89
C VAL A 220 -2.77 -14.72 -23.80
N ARG A 221 -1.82 -14.09 -23.09
CA ARG A 221 -1.15 -14.72 -21.94
C ARG A 221 -2.13 -15.07 -20.82
N ASP A 222 -3.04 -14.16 -20.48
CA ASP A 222 -4.01 -14.36 -19.40
C ASP A 222 -5.11 -15.35 -19.83
N MET A 223 -5.53 -15.35 -21.11
CA MET A 223 -6.37 -16.42 -21.68
C MET A 223 -5.70 -17.79 -21.54
N ARG A 224 -4.43 -17.90 -21.90
CA ARG A 224 -3.65 -19.14 -21.76
C ARG A 224 -3.50 -19.55 -20.30
N LYS A 225 -3.24 -18.60 -19.38
CA LYS A 225 -3.22 -18.86 -17.93
C LYS A 225 -4.56 -19.42 -17.43
N SER A 226 -5.68 -18.95 -17.97
CA SER A 226 -7.00 -19.44 -17.59
C SER A 226 -7.25 -20.89 -18.05
N VAL A 227 -6.60 -21.34 -19.14
CA VAL A 227 -6.70 -22.73 -19.65
C VAL A 227 -5.65 -23.62 -18.98
N ASP A 228 -4.39 -23.19 -18.97
CA ASP A 228 -3.25 -23.97 -18.47
C ASP A 228 -2.25 -23.08 -17.74
N SER A 229 -2.56 -22.76 -16.48
CA SER A 229 -1.75 -21.85 -15.64
C SER A 229 -0.37 -22.42 -15.32
N GLU A 230 -0.23 -23.74 -15.20
CA GLU A 230 1.03 -24.38 -14.83
C GLU A 230 2.06 -24.36 -15.96
N PHE A 231 1.60 -24.41 -17.20
CA PHE A 231 2.45 -24.37 -18.39
C PHE A 231 2.62 -22.96 -18.97
N THR A 232 2.26 -21.92 -18.21
CA THR A 232 2.34 -20.54 -18.64
C THR A 232 3.23 -19.73 -17.69
N GLY A 233 4.45 -19.44 -18.16
CA GLY A 233 5.39 -18.57 -17.40
C GLY A 233 4.94 -17.11 -17.44
N GLU A 234 5.38 -16.34 -16.43
CA GLU A 234 5.04 -14.91 -16.34
C GLU A 234 5.54 -14.09 -17.53
N ASN A 235 6.68 -14.45 -18.09
CA ASN A 235 7.30 -13.76 -19.22
C ASN A 235 6.94 -14.41 -20.57
N TRP A 236 5.98 -15.35 -20.61
CA TRP A 236 5.54 -15.93 -21.87
C TRP A 236 4.77 -14.91 -22.69
N GLU A 237 5.11 -14.81 -23.98
CA GLU A 237 4.40 -13.98 -24.93
C GLU A 237 3.96 -14.80 -26.15
N PRO A 238 2.77 -14.51 -26.74
CA PRO A 238 2.34 -15.14 -27.97
C PRO A 238 3.15 -14.64 -29.16
N SER A 239 3.27 -15.46 -30.17
CA SER A 239 3.74 -15.05 -31.49
C SER A 239 2.57 -14.50 -32.30
N LEU A 240 2.65 -13.25 -32.71
CA LEU A 240 1.56 -12.51 -33.38
C LEU A 240 1.97 -12.06 -34.78
N PRO A 241 1.03 -11.80 -35.72
CA PRO A 241 1.33 -11.19 -37.00
C PRO A 241 2.09 -9.90 -36.86
N GLY A 242 3.25 -9.81 -37.54
CA GLY A 242 4.19 -8.68 -37.40
C GLY A 242 5.40 -8.96 -36.52
N ASP A 243 5.33 -9.96 -35.64
CA ASP A 243 6.52 -10.38 -34.87
C ASP A 243 7.54 -11.05 -35.78
N PHE A 244 8.83 -10.85 -35.43
CA PHE A 244 9.92 -11.51 -36.15
C PHE A 244 9.94 -13.00 -35.81
N ILE A 245 9.88 -13.85 -36.86
CA ILE A 245 9.97 -15.31 -36.73
C ILE A 245 11.37 -15.72 -37.17
N PHE A 246 12.12 -16.39 -36.29
CA PHE A 246 13.36 -17.04 -36.67
C PHE A 246 13.04 -18.27 -37.52
N PRO A 247 13.37 -18.31 -38.81
CA PRO A 247 13.15 -19.47 -39.62
C PRO A 247 14.04 -20.61 -39.11
N SER A 248 13.47 -21.61 -38.49
CA SER A 248 14.17 -22.87 -38.23
C SER A 248 14.20 -23.67 -39.50
N VAL A 249 14.94 -23.23 -40.51
CA VAL A 249 15.07 -23.91 -41.79
C VAL A 249 15.79 -25.22 -41.59
N ARG A 250 15.08 -26.34 -41.70
CA ARG A 250 15.72 -27.64 -41.96
C ARG A 250 16.39 -27.54 -43.33
N LYS A 251 17.67 -27.84 -43.38
CA LYS A 251 18.57 -27.70 -44.56
C LYS A 251 18.05 -28.29 -45.87
N ASN A 252 16.90 -29.02 -45.91
CA ASN A 252 16.29 -29.65 -47.07
C ASN A 252 14.76 -29.61 -47.06
N ALA A 253 14.13 -28.58 -46.41
CA ALA A 253 12.67 -28.45 -46.44
C ALA A 253 12.21 -28.02 -47.84
N PRO A 254 11.16 -28.63 -48.41
CA PRO A 254 10.59 -28.20 -49.69
C PRO A 254 10.03 -26.77 -49.50
N ALA A 255 10.14 -25.93 -50.53
CA ALA A 255 9.69 -24.53 -50.53
C ALA A 255 8.27 -24.30 -50.04
N LYS A 256 7.41 -25.31 -50.05
CA LYS A 256 6.05 -25.30 -49.52
C LYS A 256 5.98 -25.27 -47.99
N GLU A 257 6.99 -25.77 -47.28
CA GLU A 257 7.04 -25.79 -45.83
C GLU A 257 7.55 -24.47 -45.25
N GLU A 258 8.27 -23.63 -46.02
CA GLU A 258 8.71 -22.31 -45.61
C GLU A 258 7.54 -21.36 -45.39
N PHE A 259 6.41 -21.53 -46.07
CA PHE A 259 5.20 -20.75 -45.90
C PHE A 259 4.31 -21.25 -44.75
N ASP A 260 4.52 -22.45 -44.25
CA ASP A 260 3.82 -23.00 -43.08
C ASP A 260 4.45 -22.57 -41.72
N ILE A 261 5.56 -21.83 -41.76
CA ILE A 261 6.27 -21.34 -40.56
C ILE A 261 5.82 -19.92 -40.19
N LEU A 262 4.69 -19.47 -40.69
CA LEU A 262 4.08 -18.22 -40.23
C LEU A 262 3.50 -18.40 -38.83
N TRP A 263 3.19 -17.28 -38.18
CA TRP A 263 2.68 -17.24 -36.81
C TRP A 263 1.70 -18.38 -36.50
N PRO A 264 2.00 -19.23 -35.46
CA PRO A 264 1.13 -20.35 -35.09
C PRO A 264 -0.28 -19.89 -34.76
N LYS A 265 -1.31 -20.71 -35.04
CA LYS A 265 -2.70 -20.38 -34.65
C LYS A 265 -2.78 -19.99 -33.18
N LEU A 266 -3.52 -18.94 -32.87
CA LEU A 266 -3.68 -18.49 -31.48
C LEU A 266 -4.35 -19.57 -30.61
N GLY A 267 -5.29 -20.32 -31.13
CA GLY A 267 -5.89 -21.46 -30.42
C GLY A 267 -4.84 -22.48 -29.92
N TRP A 268 -3.81 -22.77 -30.72
CA TRP A 268 -2.72 -23.67 -30.29
C TRP A 268 -1.81 -23.06 -29.26
N GLN A 269 -1.61 -21.75 -29.33
CA GLN A 269 -0.80 -21.02 -28.34
C GLN A 269 -1.53 -20.84 -27.00
N ILE A 270 -2.86 -20.62 -27.04
CA ILE A 270 -3.72 -20.50 -25.85
C ILE A 270 -3.92 -21.87 -25.20
N CYS A 271 -4.06 -22.93 -25.98
CA CYS A 271 -4.27 -24.32 -25.54
C CYS A 271 -3.03 -25.18 -25.84
N PRO A 272 -1.94 -25.04 -25.02
CA PRO A 272 -0.64 -25.63 -25.35
C PRO A 272 -0.59 -27.15 -25.15
N ARG A 273 -1.45 -27.69 -24.30
CA ARG A 273 -1.57 -29.11 -23.99
C ARG A 273 -3.00 -29.57 -24.27
N ASP A 274 -3.15 -30.77 -24.79
CA ASP A 274 -4.47 -31.28 -25.11
C ASP A 274 -5.22 -31.72 -23.86
N ALA A 275 -6.56 -31.77 -23.99
CA ALA A 275 -7.46 -32.16 -22.91
C ALA A 275 -7.80 -33.66 -23.02
N GLN A 276 -7.90 -34.34 -21.89
CA GLN A 276 -8.34 -35.71 -21.77
C GLN A 276 -9.63 -35.79 -20.94
N ILE A 277 -10.69 -36.33 -21.51
CA ILE A 277 -11.91 -36.64 -20.77
C ILE A 277 -11.65 -37.88 -19.91
N ILE A 278 -11.76 -37.71 -18.59
CA ILE A 278 -11.61 -38.79 -17.59
C ILE A 278 -12.96 -39.41 -17.29
N ASP A 279 -13.99 -38.60 -17.10
CA ASP A 279 -15.36 -38.98 -16.81
C ASP A 279 -16.33 -37.94 -17.43
N SER A 280 -17.62 -38.20 -17.33
CA SER A 280 -18.71 -37.36 -17.89
C SER A 280 -18.63 -35.90 -17.44
N ASN A 281 -18.01 -35.62 -16.27
CA ASN A 281 -17.86 -34.28 -15.72
C ASN A 281 -16.41 -33.98 -15.29
N VAL A 282 -15.41 -34.77 -15.69
CA VAL A 282 -14.01 -34.58 -15.32
C VAL A 282 -13.11 -34.52 -16.54
N VAL A 283 -12.40 -33.40 -16.66
CA VAL A 283 -11.42 -33.15 -17.73
C VAL A 283 -10.04 -32.95 -17.15
N ARG A 284 -9.05 -33.62 -17.70
CA ARG A 284 -7.63 -33.40 -17.40
C ARG A 284 -7.02 -32.47 -18.44
N ILE A 285 -6.34 -31.43 -17.98
CA ILE A 285 -5.47 -30.58 -18.78
C ILE A 285 -4.13 -30.52 -18.04
N GLY A 286 -3.11 -31.10 -18.64
CA GLY A 286 -1.77 -31.15 -18.01
C GLY A 286 -1.76 -31.86 -16.65
N ASP A 287 -1.38 -31.16 -15.59
CA ASP A 287 -1.26 -31.72 -14.24
C ASP A 287 -2.47 -31.43 -13.36
N ARG A 288 -3.52 -30.83 -13.93
CA ARG A 288 -4.79 -30.55 -13.23
C ARG A 288 -5.94 -31.36 -13.82
N ILE A 289 -6.88 -31.68 -12.95
CA ILE A 289 -8.19 -32.20 -13.31
C ILE A 289 -9.24 -31.16 -12.94
N TYR A 290 -10.19 -30.93 -13.84
CA TYR A 290 -11.24 -29.91 -13.73
C TYR A 290 -12.60 -30.57 -13.65
N SER A 291 -13.49 -29.99 -12.85
CA SER A 291 -14.92 -30.32 -12.85
C SER A 291 -15.71 -29.09 -13.25
N PRO A 292 -16.20 -29.03 -14.50
CA PRO A 292 -17.07 -27.95 -14.95
C PRO A 292 -18.51 -28.18 -14.49
N MET A 293 -19.26 -27.09 -14.32
CA MET A 293 -20.70 -27.08 -14.06
C MET A 293 -21.30 -25.79 -14.64
N TYR A 294 -22.59 -25.77 -14.81
CA TYR A 294 -23.30 -24.60 -15.31
C TYR A 294 -24.60 -24.34 -14.54
N MET A 295 -25.01 -23.09 -14.57
CA MET A 295 -26.28 -22.67 -13.99
C MET A 295 -27.42 -23.03 -14.96
N ASP A 296 -28.29 -23.91 -14.51
CA ASP A 296 -29.47 -24.33 -15.27
C ASP A 296 -30.66 -23.39 -15.02
N LEU A 297 -30.87 -23.00 -13.77
CA LEU A 297 -31.86 -21.99 -13.40
C LEU A 297 -31.20 -20.91 -12.55
N PHE A 298 -31.38 -19.66 -12.98
CA PHE A 298 -30.92 -18.49 -12.24
C PHE A 298 -31.80 -18.22 -11.02
N GLN A 299 -31.35 -17.31 -10.17
CA GLN A 299 -31.99 -16.87 -8.94
C GLN A 299 -33.41 -16.40 -9.18
N LYS A 300 -34.29 -16.75 -8.29
CA LYS A 300 -35.67 -16.21 -8.29
C LYS A 300 -35.69 -14.71 -7.99
N ASN A 301 -34.89 -14.28 -7.02
CA ASN A 301 -34.64 -12.89 -6.72
C ASN A 301 -33.12 -12.68 -6.84
N PRO A 302 -32.62 -11.75 -7.66
CA PRO A 302 -31.20 -11.51 -7.82
C PRO A 302 -30.53 -11.21 -6.48
N GLU A 303 -29.44 -11.89 -6.17
CA GLU A 303 -28.59 -11.64 -5.04
C GLU A 303 -27.22 -11.14 -5.50
N PRO A 304 -26.58 -10.20 -4.78
CA PRO A 304 -25.28 -9.70 -5.17
C PRO A 304 -24.20 -10.80 -5.12
N PHE A 305 -23.20 -10.69 -5.98
CA PHE A 305 -22.08 -11.63 -6.06
C PHE A 305 -21.35 -11.81 -4.70
N ALA A 306 -21.31 -10.78 -3.88
CA ALA A 306 -20.71 -10.82 -2.56
C ALA A 306 -21.25 -11.95 -1.65
N ASN A 307 -22.53 -12.32 -1.80
CA ASN A 307 -23.14 -13.41 -1.05
C ASN A 307 -22.57 -14.76 -1.45
N LEU A 308 -22.43 -15.03 -2.76
CA LEU A 308 -21.76 -16.24 -3.29
C LEU A 308 -20.31 -16.30 -2.83
N PHE A 309 -19.57 -15.19 -3.00
CA PHE A 309 -18.18 -15.08 -2.59
C PHE A 309 -17.99 -15.40 -1.12
N SER A 310 -18.82 -14.83 -0.24
CA SER A 310 -18.78 -15.05 1.22
C SER A 310 -19.01 -16.52 1.59
N SER A 311 -19.91 -17.23 0.89
CA SER A 311 -20.19 -18.64 1.14
C SER A 311 -19.04 -19.56 0.74
N LEU A 312 -18.31 -19.22 -0.34
CA LEU A 312 -17.17 -19.99 -0.85
C LEU A 312 -15.87 -19.72 -0.10
N ARG A 313 -15.68 -18.50 0.41
CA ARG A 313 -14.47 -18.08 1.11
C ARG A 313 -14.08 -19.03 2.26
N SER A 314 -15.05 -19.42 3.09
CA SER A 314 -14.80 -20.29 4.26
C SER A 314 -14.35 -21.71 3.88
N LYS A 315 -14.63 -22.14 2.65
CA LYS A 315 -14.34 -23.49 2.14
C LYS A 315 -12.94 -23.58 1.51
N ARG A 316 -12.33 -22.43 1.18
CA ARG A 316 -10.96 -22.33 0.63
C ARG A 316 -10.75 -23.25 -0.59
N ILE A 317 -11.72 -23.31 -1.49
CA ILE A 317 -11.61 -24.06 -2.74
C ILE A 317 -11.17 -23.13 -3.88
N PRO A 318 -10.34 -23.57 -4.84
CA PRO A 318 -10.11 -22.84 -6.07
C PRO A 318 -11.32 -22.98 -6.98
N TRP A 319 -11.77 -21.88 -7.57
CA TRP A 319 -12.92 -21.86 -8.45
C TRP A 319 -12.88 -20.66 -9.40
N ARG A 320 -13.61 -20.78 -10.48
CA ARG A 320 -13.84 -19.67 -11.42
C ARG A 320 -15.27 -19.68 -11.93
N VAL A 321 -15.72 -18.52 -12.41
CA VAL A 321 -17.02 -18.32 -13.03
C VAL A 321 -16.90 -17.42 -14.25
N SER A 322 -17.70 -17.73 -15.26
CA SER A 322 -17.89 -16.93 -16.47
C SER A 322 -19.39 -16.66 -16.64
N PHE A 323 -19.80 -15.41 -16.48
CA PHE A 323 -21.14 -14.94 -16.85
C PHE A 323 -21.07 -14.35 -18.25
N LEU A 324 -21.90 -14.85 -19.15
CA LEU A 324 -22.00 -14.35 -20.51
C LEU A 324 -23.36 -13.69 -20.73
N ILE A 325 -23.35 -12.39 -21.07
CA ILE A 325 -24.53 -11.55 -21.28
C ILE A 325 -24.60 -11.18 -22.77
N GLU A 326 -25.69 -11.51 -23.43
CA GLU A 326 -25.93 -11.23 -24.85
C GLU A 326 -27.13 -10.29 -25.02
N GLY A 327 -27.06 -9.35 -25.95
CA GLY A 327 -28.18 -8.48 -26.31
C GLY A 327 -29.35 -9.23 -26.94
N ASP A 328 -30.51 -8.60 -26.96
CA ASP A 328 -31.77 -9.14 -27.53
C ASP A 328 -32.22 -10.48 -26.90
N GLY A 329 -32.29 -10.50 -25.56
CA GLY A 329 -32.65 -11.70 -24.80
C GLY A 329 -34.00 -12.31 -25.15
N LEU A 330 -34.94 -11.50 -25.64
CA LEU A 330 -36.25 -12.00 -26.07
C LEU A 330 -36.17 -12.97 -27.27
N SER A 331 -35.16 -12.82 -28.13
CA SER A 331 -34.96 -13.73 -29.23
C SER A 331 -34.54 -15.14 -28.78
N SER A 332 -34.04 -15.30 -27.54
CA SER A 332 -33.68 -16.60 -26.97
C SER A 332 -34.88 -17.53 -26.76
N PHE A 333 -36.09 -16.98 -26.67
CA PHE A 333 -37.29 -17.81 -26.54
C PHE A 333 -37.71 -18.51 -27.83
N GLY A 334 -37.33 -18.00 -29.01
CA GLY A 334 -37.47 -18.64 -30.32
C GLY A 334 -38.66 -19.61 -30.44
N PHE A 335 -38.39 -20.85 -30.86
CA PHE A 335 -39.39 -21.89 -31.00
C PHE A 335 -40.02 -22.34 -29.66
N LYS A 336 -39.28 -22.34 -28.53
CA LYS A 336 -39.82 -22.74 -27.20
C LYS A 336 -40.89 -21.75 -26.74
N GLY A 337 -40.68 -20.45 -26.95
CA GLY A 337 -41.65 -19.40 -26.62
C GLY A 337 -42.93 -19.48 -27.49
N MET A 338 -42.76 -19.71 -28.79
CA MET A 338 -43.86 -19.88 -29.72
C MET A 338 -44.67 -21.15 -29.41
N ALA A 339 -44.02 -22.26 -29.11
CA ALA A 339 -44.65 -23.48 -28.67
C ALA A 339 -45.40 -23.32 -27.34
N ALA A 340 -44.82 -22.58 -26.36
CA ALA A 340 -45.48 -22.31 -25.09
C ALA A 340 -46.73 -21.42 -25.24
N GLN A 341 -46.73 -20.47 -26.17
CA GLN A 341 -47.91 -19.66 -26.49
C GLN A 341 -48.99 -20.51 -27.16
N LEU A 342 -48.62 -21.32 -28.14
CA LEU A 342 -49.58 -22.18 -28.88
C LEU A 342 -50.18 -23.28 -27.99
N LEU A 343 -49.45 -23.76 -27.00
CA LEU A 343 -49.84 -24.86 -26.11
C LEU A 343 -50.15 -24.40 -24.67
N GLY A 344 -50.32 -23.11 -24.46
CA GLY A 344 -50.64 -22.54 -23.15
C GLY A 344 -51.96 -23.04 -22.56
N PHE A 345 -52.90 -23.51 -23.39
CA PHE A 345 -54.14 -24.12 -22.91
C PHE A 345 -53.93 -25.54 -22.35
N ALA A 346 -52.86 -26.21 -22.70
CA ALA A 346 -52.67 -27.65 -22.40
C ALA A 346 -51.84 -27.88 -21.09
N SER A 347 -51.21 -26.88 -20.52
CA SER A 347 -50.38 -27.01 -19.30
C SER A 347 -50.24 -25.70 -18.53
N SER A 348 -50.35 -25.79 -17.20
CA SER A 348 -50.14 -24.66 -16.30
C SER A 348 -48.74 -24.07 -16.41
N GLN A 349 -47.70 -24.89 -16.65
CA GLN A 349 -46.33 -24.48 -16.90
C GLN A 349 -46.17 -23.62 -18.15
N ASN A 350 -46.79 -24.03 -19.27
CA ASN A 350 -46.77 -23.24 -20.51
C ASN A 350 -47.45 -21.90 -20.35
N LYS A 351 -48.53 -21.85 -19.54
CA LYS A 351 -49.23 -20.63 -19.23
C LYS A 351 -48.34 -19.68 -18.38
N MET A 352 -47.52 -20.22 -17.46
CA MET A 352 -46.55 -19.46 -16.69
C MET A 352 -45.43 -18.92 -17.59
N ILE A 353 -44.88 -19.75 -18.48
CA ILE A 353 -43.86 -19.32 -19.43
C ILE A 353 -44.37 -18.21 -20.35
N SER A 354 -45.57 -18.36 -20.91
CA SER A 354 -46.21 -17.31 -21.72
C SER A 354 -46.36 -15.99 -20.95
N ARG A 355 -46.88 -16.06 -19.72
CA ARG A 355 -46.99 -14.85 -18.88
C ARG A 355 -45.65 -14.22 -18.54
N GLY A 356 -44.59 -14.99 -18.29
CA GLY A 356 -43.25 -14.50 -18.06
C GLY A 356 -42.70 -13.78 -19.30
N ILE A 357 -42.90 -14.36 -20.52
CA ILE A 357 -42.50 -13.72 -21.77
C ILE A 357 -43.29 -12.41 -22.00
N ASP A 358 -44.59 -12.40 -21.75
CA ASP A 358 -45.44 -11.20 -21.90
C ASP A 358 -45.04 -10.13 -20.90
N TYR A 359 -44.65 -10.50 -19.68
CA TYR A 359 -44.11 -9.56 -18.67
C TYR A 359 -42.78 -8.94 -19.14
N LEU A 360 -41.81 -9.75 -19.62
CA LEU A 360 -40.53 -9.23 -20.11
C LEU A 360 -40.71 -8.34 -21.33
N LYS A 361 -41.62 -8.65 -22.23
CA LYS A 361 -41.99 -7.79 -23.36
C LYS A 361 -42.57 -6.47 -22.88
N GLY A 362 -43.49 -6.52 -21.88
CA GLY A 362 -44.07 -5.35 -21.28
C GLY A 362 -43.04 -4.41 -20.66
N LEU A 363 -42.06 -4.95 -19.95
CA LEU A 363 -40.92 -4.15 -19.42
C LEU A 363 -40.16 -3.43 -20.53
N LYS A 364 -39.83 -4.12 -21.61
CA LYS A 364 -39.13 -3.53 -22.77
C LYS A 364 -39.97 -2.45 -23.46
N GLU A 365 -41.31 -2.67 -23.63
CA GLU A 365 -42.20 -1.72 -24.29
C GLU A 365 -42.44 -0.43 -23.47
N ILE A 366 -42.42 -0.54 -22.13
CA ILE A 366 -42.54 0.60 -21.23
C ILE A 366 -41.23 1.41 -21.18
N GLY A 367 -40.11 0.84 -21.70
CA GLY A 367 -38.78 1.47 -21.66
C GLY A 367 -38.08 1.34 -20.30
N ASP A 368 -38.51 0.38 -19.48
CA ASP A 368 -37.99 0.12 -18.12
C ASP A 368 -36.71 -0.76 -18.13
N GLY A 369 -36.03 -0.86 -19.29
CA GLY A 369 -34.77 -1.53 -19.46
C GLY A 369 -34.70 -2.56 -20.61
N GLU A 370 -33.52 -2.91 -21.04
CA GLU A 370 -33.31 -3.90 -22.07
C GLU A 370 -33.31 -5.33 -21.50
N ILE A 371 -33.85 -6.26 -22.24
CA ILE A 371 -33.88 -7.68 -21.89
C ILE A 371 -32.68 -8.37 -22.54
N VAL A 372 -31.85 -8.99 -21.74
CA VAL A 372 -30.63 -9.70 -22.16
C VAL A 372 -30.75 -11.21 -21.93
N SER A 373 -29.94 -11.98 -22.66
CA SER A 373 -29.78 -13.41 -22.43
C SER A 373 -28.52 -13.65 -21.61
N THR A 374 -28.68 -14.27 -20.45
CA THR A 374 -27.57 -14.53 -19.53
C THR A 374 -27.33 -16.04 -19.40
N ARG A 375 -26.05 -16.42 -19.34
CA ARG A 375 -25.57 -17.78 -19.07
C ARG A 375 -24.44 -17.73 -18.06
N ALA A 376 -24.27 -18.76 -17.23
CA ALA A 376 -23.16 -18.87 -16.30
C ALA A 376 -22.55 -20.26 -16.29
N ALA A 377 -21.22 -20.32 -16.41
CA ALA A 377 -20.44 -21.54 -16.30
C ALA A 377 -19.40 -21.41 -15.19
N PHE A 378 -19.24 -22.46 -14.40
CA PHE A 378 -18.31 -22.55 -13.29
C PHE A 378 -17.33 -23.68 -13.51
N ALA A 379 -16.17 -23.63 -12.87
CA ALA A 379 -15.27 -24.77 -12.76
C ALA A 379 -14.47 -24.70 -11.46
N THR A 380 -14.15 -25.86 -10.93
CA THR A 380 -13.15 -26.06 -9.88
C THR A 380 -12.11 -27.06 -10.37
N TRP A 381 -10.98 -27.15 -9.70
CA TRP A 381 -9.88 -28.04 -10.10
C TRP A 381 -9.13 -28.59 -8.89
N ALA A 382 -8.36 -29.65 -9.16
CA ALA A 382 -7.44 -30.28 -8.21
C ALA A 382 -6.21 -30.83 -8.97
N PRO A 383 -5.11 -31.16 -8.28
CA PRO A 383 -4.00 -31.89 -8.88
C PRO A 383 -4.48 -33.24 -9.49
N LYS A 384 -3.89 -33.66 -10.60
CA LYS A 384 -4.28 -34.88 -11.37
C LYS A 384 -4.38 -36.15 -10.52
N ASP A 385 -3.55 -36.22 -9.46
CA ASP A 385 -3.43 -37.40 -8.59
C ASP A 385 -4.44 -37.39 -7.41
N GLN A 386 -5.33 -36.38 -7.36
CA GLN A 386 -6.28 -36.19 -6.25
C GLN A 386 -7.75 -36.09 -6.70
N PRO A 387 -8.32 -37.14 -7.32
CA PRO A 387 -9.70 -37.10 -7.82
C PRO A 387 -10.75 -36.97 -6.69
N GLN A 388 -10.46 -37.52 -5.49
CA GLN A 388 -11.35 -37.39 -4.35
C GLN A 388 -11.43 -35.94 -3.85
N LEU A 389 -10.31 -35.19 -3.90
CA LEU A 389 -10.28 -33.76 -3.58
C LEU A 389 -11.11 -32.96 -4.59
N LEU A 390 -11.03 -33.31 -5.90
CA LEU A 390 -11.84 -32.69 -6.92
C LEU A 390 -13.34 -32.88 -6.66
N SER A 391 -13.77 -34.12 -6.39
CA SER A 391 -15.17 -34.44 -6.09
C SER A 391 -15.68 -33.66 -4.88
N LYS A 392 -14.87 -33.55 -3.81
CA LYS A 392 -15.21 -32.73 -2.65
C LYS A 392 -15.36 -31.26 -3.02
N ARG A 393 -14.39 -30.70 -3.74
CA ARG A 393 -14.40 -29.29 -4.19
C ARG A 393 -15.62 -29.00 -5.09
N ALA A 394 -15.93 -29.89 -6.03
CA ALA A 394 -17.08 -29.76 -6.94
C ALA A 394 -18.40 -29.73 -6.15
N SER A 395 -18.59 -30.67 -5.23
CA SER A 395 -19.81 -30.71 -4.40
C SER A 395 -19.95 -29.48 -3.50
N GLU A 396 -18.84 -28.95 -2.96
CA GLU A 396 -18.85 -27.72 -2.16
C GLU A 396 -19.17 -26.49 -3.01
N LEU A 397 -18.64 -26.41 -4.24
CA LEU A 397 -18.95 -25.35 -5.18
C LEU A 397 -20.43 -25.38 -5.58
N ALA A 398 -20.93 -26.54 -6.02
CA ALA A 398 -22.31 -26.72 -6.42
C ALA A 398 -23.30 -26.28 -5.32
N ARG A 399 -23.12 -26.77 -4.10
CA ARG A 399 -23.96 -26.37 -2.94
C ARG A 399 -23.90 -24.86 -2.64
N SER A 400 -22.75 -24.23 -2.84
CA SER A 400 -22.63 -22.79 -2.60
C SER A 400 -23.35 -21.97 -3.66
N VAL A 401 -23.28 -22.41 -4.93
CA VAL A 401 -24.02 -21.77 -6.02
C VAL A 401 -25.51 -22.01 -5.87
N GLU A 402 -25.95 -23.23 -5.54
CA GLU A 402 -27.36 -23.54 -5.29
C GLU A 402 -27.95 -22.74 -4.11
N GLY A 403 -27.13 -22.51 -3.07
CA GLY A 403 -27.50 -21.67 -1.94
C GLY A 403 -27.59 -20.18 -2.25
N TRP A 404 -27.01 -19.74 -3.36
CA TRP A 404 -27.03 -18.34 -3.80
C TRP A 404 -28.34 -17.99 -4.50
N GLY A 405 -29.33 -17.53 -3.74
CA GLY A 405 -30.66 -17.17 -4.24
C GLY A 405 -31.50 -18.33 -4.80
N SER A 406 -31.20 -19.56 -4.34
CA SER A 406 -31.94 -20.78 -4.76
C SER A 406 -31.81 -21.09 -6.25
N CYS A 407 -30.58 -21.02 -6.77
CA CYS A 407 -30.25 -21.45 -8.14
C CYS A 407 -30.36 -22.96 -8.32
N GLN A 408 -30.36 -23.42 -9.59
CA GLN A 408 -30.12 -24.81 -9.90
C GLN A 408 -28.85 -24.93 -10.74
N VAL A 409 -28.02 -25.91 -10.38
CA VAL A 409 -26.73 -26.19 -11.01
C VAL A 409 -26.77 -27.59 -11.63
N SER A 410 -26.23 -27.72 -12.82
CA SER A 410 -26.01 -29.03 -13.46
C SER A 410 -24.51 -29.29 -13.60
N GLU A 411 -24.09 -30.48 -13.15
CA GLU A 411 -22.74 -31.02 -13.34
C GLU A 411 -22.63 -31.86 -14.65
N ILE A 412 -23.75 -32.18 -15.26
CA ILE A 412 -23.79 -32.98 -16.50
C ILE A 412 -23.78 -32.02 -17.70
N THR A 413 -22.64 -31.91 -18.35
CA THR A 413 -22.38 -30.90 -19.39
C THR A 413 -22.55 -31.42 -20.82
N GLY A 414 -22.77 -32.71 -21.03
CA GLY A 414 -22.81 -33.36 -22.37
C GLY A 414 -21.42 -33.37 -23.04
N ASP A 415 -20.73 -32.23 -23.07
CA ASP A 415 -19.33 -32.07 -23.52
C ASP A 415 -18.53 -31.41 -22.38
N PRO A 416 -17.79 -32.17 -21.54
CA PRO A 416 -17.07 -31.61 -20.40
C PRO A 416 -15.90 -30.70 -20.80
N ILE A 417 -15.31 -30.87 -21.99
CA ILE A 417 -14.28 -29.93 -22.49
C ILE A 417 -14.93 -28.58 -22.82
N ALA A 418 -16.07 -28.57 -23.50
CA ALA A 418 -16.83 -27.35 -23.74
C ALA A 418 -17.21 -26.67 -22.42
N GLY A 419 -17.51 -27.43 -21.38
CA GLY A 419 -17.77 -26.96 -20.03
C GLY A 419 -16.57 -26.20 -19.42
N VAL A 420 -15.39 -26.80 -19.47
CA VAL A 420 -14.15 -26.14 -18.99
C VAL A 420 -13.85 -24.89 -19.80
N MET A 421 -13.98 -24.94 -21.13
CA MET A 421 -13.69 -23.81 -22.02
C MET A 421 -14.71 -22.68 -21.86
N SER A 422 -16.00 -22.98 -21.61
CA SER A 422 -17.04 -21.98 -21.32
C SER A 422 -16.73 -21.18 -20.03
N SER A 423 -16.00 -21.78 -19.10
CA SER A 423 -15.56 -21.12 -17.85
C SER A 423 -14.20 -20.45 -17.99
N ALA A 424 -13.50 -20.53 -19.12
CA ALA A 424 -12.21 -19.91 -19.37
C ALA A 424 -12.35 -18.45 -19.84
N LEU A 425 -11.28 -17.67 -19.72
CA LEU A 425 -11.28 -16.24 -20.05
C LEU A 425 -11.25 -16.01 -21.56
N GLY A 426 -12.30 -15.46 -22.14
CA GLY A 426 -12.33 -14.92 -23.49
C GLY A 426 -12.07 -15.90 -24.63
N VAL A 427 -11.92 -17.21 -24.36
CA VAL A 427 -11.51 -18.21 -25.37
C VAL A 427 -12.62 -18.60 -26.34
N THR A 428 -13.88 -18.48 -25.94
CA THR A 428 -15.02 -18.87 -26.75
C THR A 428 -16.20 -17.91 -26.56
N GLN A 429 -16.98 -17.73 -27.62
CA GLN A 429 -18.29 -17.07 -27.61
C GLN A 429 -19.40 -18.00 -27.10
N GLY A 430 -19.12 -19.28 -27.03
CA GLY A 430 -20.03 -20.32 -26.53
C GLY A 430 -20.01 -20.36 -25.00
N ASN A 431 -21.14 -20.74 -24.41
CA ASN A 431 -21.25 -21.07 -23.01
C ASN A 431 -22.29 -22.17 -22.86
N ILE A 432 -21.95 -23.24 -22.14
CA ILE A 432 -22.83 -24.40 -21.93
C ILE A 432 -24.05 -24.10 -21.05
N GLY A 433 -24.03 -22.97 -20.32
CA GLY A 433 -25.13 -22.57 -19.43
C GLY A 433 -26.44 -22.40 -20.17
N THR A 434 -27.54 -22.66 -19.47
CA THR A 434 -28.89 -22.47 -20.02
C THR A 434 -29.15 -20.99 -20.24
N LYS A 435 -29.59 -20.65 -21.50
CA LYS A 435 -29.94 -19.25 -21.83
C LYS A 435 -31.16 -18.82 -21.03
N THR A 436 -30.99 -17.82 -20.21
CA THR A 436 -32.05 -17.24 -19.39
C THR A 436 -32.22 -15.76 -19.75
N ALA A 437 -33.43 -15.39 -20.17
CA ALA A 437 -33.77 -13.99 -20.42
C ALA A 437 -34.11 -13.28 -19.12
N MET A 438 -33.52 -12.12 -18.92
CA MET A 438 -33.71 -11.27 -17.75
C MET A 438 -33.46 -9.80 -18.06
N PRO A 439 -33.96 -8.84 -17.24
CA PRO A 439 -33.56 -7.44 -17.35
C PRO A 439 -32.04 -7.30 -17.21
N LEU A 440 -31.44 -6.37 -17.98
CA LEU A 440 -30.00 -6.09 -17.95
C LEU A 440 -29.54 -5.70 -16.54
N GLU A 441 -30.33 -4.92 -15.81
CA GLU A 441 -30.08 -4.55 -14.42
C GLU A 441 -29.85 -5.79 -13.53
N HIS A 442 -30.74 -6.76 -13.60
CA HIS A 442 -30.62 -8.01 -12.83
C HIS A 442 -29.36 -8.81 -13.21
N ALA A 443 -29.03 -8.83 -14.51
CA ALA A 443 -27.81 -9.50 -14.98
C ALA A 443 -26.55 -8.80 -14.43
N LEU A 444 -26.52 -7.47 -14.39
CA LEU A 444 -25.40 -6.68 -13.86
C LEU A 444 -25.28 -6.76 -12.32
N PHE A 445 -26.41 -6.82 -11.63
CA PHE A 445 -26.46 -6.93 -10.17
C PHE A 445 -25.74 -8.18 -9.62
N MET A 446 -25.71 -9.25 -10.40
CA MET A 446 -25.05 -10.51 -10.04
C MET A 446 -23.54 -10.53 -10.34
N GLN A 447 -22.96 -9.46 -10.87
CA GLN A 447 -21.56 -9.47 -11.35
C GLN A 447 -20.54 -9.15 -10.22
N PRO A 448 -19.27 -9.58 -10.35
CA PRO A 448 -18.21 -9.39 -9.35
C PRO A 448 -17.64 -7.96 -9.34
N LEU A 449 -18.51 -6.95 -9.25
CA LEU A 449 -18.14 -5.53 -9.35
C LEU A 449 -17.80 -4.87 -8.00
N SER A 450 -18.05 -5.55 -6.87
CA SER A 450 -17.92 -4.95 -5.53
C SER A 450 -16.57 -5.25 -4.83
N ARG A 451 -15.61 -5.91 -5.52
CA ARG A 451 -14.32 -6.24 -4.93
C ARG A 451 -13.48 -4.97 -4.72
N PRO A 452 -12.79 -4.81 -3.56
CA PRO A 452 -11.99 -3.63 -3.31
C PRO A 452 -10.76 -3.55 -4.23
N SER A 453 -10.34 -2.35 -4.59
CA SER A 453 -9.14 -2.08 -5.37
C SER A 453 -8.02 -1.55 -4.50
N SER A 454 -6.76 -1.93 -4.79
CA SER A 454 -5.57 -1.27 -4.28
C SER A 454 -4.92 -0.46 -5.42
N PRO A 455 -4.50 0.80 -5.18
CA PRO A 455 -3.80 1.55 -6.20
C PRO A 455 -2.37 1.04 -6.47
N TRP A 456 -1.84 0.18 -5.59
CA TRP A 456 -0.47 -0.34 -5.70
C TRP A 456 -0.47 -1.80 -6.18
N PRO A 457 0.27 -2.11 -7.26
CA PRO A 457 0.41 -3.48 -7.76
C PRO A 457 1.37 -4.33 -6.91
N SER A 458 2.24 -3.67 -6.16
CA SER A 458 3.19 -4.30 -5.22
C SER A 458 3.43 -3.36 -4.04
N GLY A 459 3.96 -3.88 -2.94
CA GLY A 459 4.25 -3.08 -1.77
C GLY A 459 5.05 -3.82 -0.73
N ALA A 460 5.84 -3.08 0.04
CA ALA A 460 6.59 -3.63 1.17
C ALA A 460 5.68 -3.98 2.37
N VAL A 461 4.50 -3.37 2.46
CA VAL A 461 3.42 -3.80 3.35
C VAL A 461 2.37 -4.54 2.54
N THR A 462 1.95 -5.68 3.04
CA THR A 462 0.85 -6.46 2.45
C THR A 462 -0.27 -6.57 3.48
N PHE A 463 -1.27 -5.70 3.32
CA PHE A 463 -2.54 -5.83 4.01
C PHE A 463 -3.43 -6.83 3.28
N ARG A 464 -4.56 -7.12 3.85
CA ARG A 464 -5.64 -7.83 3.17
C ARG A 464 -6.98 -7.14 3.43
N SER A 465 -7.92 -7.32 2.54
CA SER A 465 -9.32 -7.03 2.88
C SER A 465 -9.82 -8.06 3.92
N PRO A 466 -10.83 -7.75 4.71
CA PRO A 466 -11.39 -8.72 5.68
C PRO A 466 -11.83 -10.02 5.02
N ASP A 467 -12.21 -9.99 3.75
CA ASP A 467 -12.66 -11.14 2.98
C ASP A 467 -11.55 -11.87 2.19
N GLY A 468 -10.29 -11.45 2.35
CA GLY A 468 -9.12 -12.22 1.94
C GLY A 468 -8.44 -11.79 0.64
N LYS A 469 -8.82 -10.67 0.01
CA LYS A 469 -8.06 -10.10 -1.11
C LYS A 469 -6.73 -9.55 -0.61
N ILE A 470 -5.66 -9.81 -1.36
CA ILE A 470 -4.34 -9.25 -1.09
C ILE A 470 -4.37 -7.76 -1.45
N MET A 471 -3.95 -6.90 -0.52
CA MET A 471 -4.00 -5.44 -0.63
C MET A 471 -2.61 -4.86 -0.38
N PRO A 472 -1.75 -4.77 -1.40
CA PRO A 472 -0.42 -4.17 -1.25
C PRO A 472 -0.52 -2.68 -0.91
N TYR A 473 0.42 -2.19 -0.10
CA TYR A 473 0.58 -0.78 0.21
C TYR A 473 2.06 -0.40 0.11
N GLN A 474 2.35 0.65 -0.64
CA GLN A 474 3.69 1.20 -0.77
C GLN A 474 3.73 2.62 -0.21
N PRO A 475 4.33 2.83 0.97
CA PRO A 475 4.57 4.17 1.49
C PRO A 475 5.55 4.93 0.60
N TYR A 476 5.44 6.24 0.58
CA TYR A 476 6.28 7.11 -0.25
C TYR A 476 6.15 6.83 -1.76
N SER A 477 4.96 6.49 -2.19
CA SER A 477 4.69 6.12 -3.59
C SER A 477 4.64 7.33 -4.51
N SER A 478 5.16 7.18 -5.73
CA SER A 478 5.04 8.17 -6.81
C SER A 478 3.61 8.35 -7.33
N LEU A 479 2.69 7.46 -6.98
CA LEU A 479 1.26 7.62 -7.26
C LEU A 479 0.61 8.72 -6.42
N GLN A 480 1.28 9.20 -5.39
CA GLN A 480 0.82 10.28 -4.52
C GLN A 480 1.63 11.55 -4.81
N THR A 481 0.98 12.70 -4.77
CA THR A 481 1.63 14.01 -4.98
C THR A 481 2.40 14.50 -3.75
N THR A 482 1.96 14.08 -2.58
CA THR A 482 2.56 14.35 -1.25
C THR A 482 2.39 13.11 -0.39
N TRP A 483 3.12 13.06 0.73
CA TRP A 483 3.06 11.93 1.66
C TRP A 483 2.76 12.45 3.06
N ILE A 484 1.48 12.63 3.36
CA ILE A 484 0.99 13.09 4.66
C ILE A 484 0.00 12.06 5.17
N ASN A 485 0.36 11.38 6.24
CA ASN A 485 -0.35 10.24 6.78
C ASN A 485 -0.88 10.55 8.18
N LEU A 486 -2.20 10.47 8.37
CA LEU A 486 -2.85 10.66 9.66
C LEU A 486 -3.33 9.32 10.21
N ILE A 487 -3.01 9.01 11.46
CA ILE A 487 -3.42 7.79 12.13
C ILE A 487 -4.26 8.15 13.35
N PHE A 488 -5.55 7.86 13.29
CA PHE A 488 -6.47 7.98 14.42
C PHE A 488 -6.67 6.60 15.06
N ALA A 489 -6.30 6.47 16.33
CA ALA A 489 -6.34 5.19 17.02
C ALA A 489 -6.44 5.36 18.53
N LYS A 490 -7.42 4.71 19.18
CA LYS A 490 -7.44 4.64 20.64
C LYS A 490 -6.37 3.71 21.21
N PRO A 491 -6.06 3.77 22.52
CA PRO A 491 -5.11 2.86 23.15
C PRO A 491 -5.48 1.39 22.90
N GLY A 492 -4.49 0.57 22.55
CA GLY A 492 -4.70 -0.86 22.28
C GLY A 492 -5.22 -1.21 20.87
N SER A 493 -5.46 -0.25 19.99
CA SER A 493 -5.91 -0.49 18.61
C SER A 493 -4.83 -1.02 17.67
N GLY A 494 -3.55 -1.08 18.09
CA GLY A 494 -2.43 -1.52 17.25
C GLY A 494 -1.70 -0.39 16.51
N LYS A 495 -1.88 0.87 16.91
CA LYS A 495 -1.29 2.09 16.35
C LYS A 495 0.23 1.98 16.12
N SER A 496 0.99 1.67 17.18
CA SER A 496 2.46 1.58 17.13
C SER A 496 2.95 0.48 16.19
N VAL A 497 2.21 -0.63 16.11
CA VAL A 497 2.51 -1.72 15.16
C VAL A 497 2.35 -1.25 13.72
N LEU A 498 1.25 -0.57 13.39
CA LEU A 498 1.02 -0.01 12.05
C LEU A 498 2.10 1.00 11.68
N MET A 499 2.47 1.91 12.59
CA MET A 499 3.56 2.88 12.35
C MET A 499 4.89 2.17 12.08
N ASN A 500 5.24 1.16 12.88
CA ASN A 500 6.47 0.39 12.70
C ASN A 500 6.47 -0.39 11.38
N MET A 501 5.32 -0.96 10.98
CA MET A 501 5.16 -1.59 9.65
C MET A 501 5.41 -0.59 8.53
N CYS A 502 4.82 0.60 8.59
CA CYS A 502 4.99 1.63 7.56
C CYS A 502 6.43 2.18 7.52
N ASN A 503 7.11 2.29 8.67
CA ASN A 503 8.49 2.72 8.74
C ASN A 503 9.45 1.64 8.21
N LEU A 504 9.23 0.38 8.56
CA LEU A 504 9.99 -0.75 8.01
C LEU A 504 9.79 -0.85 6.49
N ALA A 505 8.56 -0.68 6.01
CA ALA A 505 8.24 -0.69 4.59
C ALA A 505 8.95 0.43 3.82
N LEU A 506 9.09 1.61 4.41
CA LEU A 506 9.86 2.69 3.81
C LEU A 506 11.35 2.33 3.68
N CYS A 507 11.92 1.62 4.66
CA CYS A 507 13.29 1.11 4.58
C CYS A 507 13.49 0.07 3.47
N MET A 508 12.42 -0.55 2.99
CA MET A 508 12.43 -1.55 1.91
C MET A 508 11.75 -1.04 0.63
N ALA A 509 11.55 0.27 0.49
CA ALA A 509 10.94 0.84 -0.70
C ALA A 509 11.77 0.51 -1.96
N PRO A 510 11.13 0.21 -3.10
CA PRO A 510 11.83 -0.14 -4.33
C PRO A 510 12.82 0.94 -4.78
N GLY A 511 14.01 0.52 -5.23
CA GLY A 511 15.02 1.40 -5.80
C GLY A 511 15.92 2.11 -4.79
N LEU A 512 15.85 1.79 -3.50
CA LEU A 512 16.77 2.32 -2.51
C LEU A 512 18.15 1.67 -2.61
N GLU A 513 19.19 2.51 -2.64
CA GLU A 513 20.60 2.11 -2.55
C GLU A 513 21.16 2.29 -1.13
N ARG A 514 20.47 3.06 -0.31
CA ARG A 514 20.79 3.36 1.09
C ARG A 514 19.53 3.55 1.92
N LEU A 515 19.64 3.39 3.24
CA LEU A 515 18.50 3.58 4.13
C LEU A 515 17.87 4.97 3.95
N PRO A 516 16.55 5.10 4.02
CA PRO A 516 15.88 6.41 4.07
C PRO A 516 16.23 7.15 5.37
N ARG A 517 15.90 8.43 5.43
CA ARG A 517 16.01 9.21 6.66
C ARG A 517 14.66 9.22 7.38
N ILE A 518 14.58 8.59 8.54
CA ILE A 518 13.36 8.49 9.33
C ILE A 518 13.60 9.08 10.71
N ALA A 519 12.90 10.14 11.02
CA ALA A 519 12.87 10.80 12.32
C ALA A 519 11.61 10.37 13.08
N ILE A 520 11.75 9.67 14.20
CA ILE A 520 10.63 9.22 15.03
C ILE A 520 10.69 9.97 16.36
N ILE A 521 9.68 10.79 16.61
CA ILE A 521 9.46 11.47 17.89
C ILE A 521 8.40 10.66 18.64
N ASP A 522 8.84 9.93 19.65
CA ASP A 522 8.07 8.92 20.37
C ASP A 522 7.88 9.29 21.84
N ILE A 523 6.83 8.79 22.47
CA ILE A 523 6.66 8.81 23.92
C ILE A 523 6.50 7.37 24.40
N GLY A 524 7.56 6.84 24.96
CA GLY A 524 7.68 5.45 25.36
C GLY A 524 8.45 4.61 24.35
N PRO A 525 8.57 3.30 24.57
CA PRO A 525 9.41 2.43 23.75
C PRO A 525 8.74 1.91 22.48
N SER A 526 7.74 2.60 21.93
CA SER A 526 6.87 2.05 20.86
C SER A 526 7.64 1.71 19.58
N SER A 527 8.68 2.45 19.26
CA SER A 527 9.56 2.27 18.10
C SER A 527 10.83 1.45 18.38
N SER A 528 11.12 1.13 19.65
CA SER A 528 12.34 0.41 20.04
C SER A 528 12.50 -0.95 19.35
N GLY A 529 11.37 -1.64 19.11
CA GLY A 529 11.33 -2.91 18.41
C GLY A 529 11.76 -2.81 16.95
N LEU A 530 11.27 -1.81 16.23
CA LEU A 530 11.68 -1.51 14.87
C LEU A 530 13.19 -1.21 14.78
N ILE A 531 13.68 -0.32 15.67
CA ILE A 531 15.09 0.05 15.70
C ILE A 531 15.99 -1.15 15.97
N SER A 532 15.60 -1.99 16.92
CA SER A 532 16.32 -3.22 17.24
C SER A 532 16.34 -4.19 16.04
N LEU A 533 15.18 -4.39 15.39
CA LEU A 533 15.07 -5.22 14.19
C LEU A 533 16.00 -4.74 13.06
N LEU A 534 15.94 -3.44 12.73
CA LEU A 534 16.78 -2.86 11.67
C LEU A 534 18.27 -2.96 12.01
N LYS A 535 18.64 -2.68 13.26
CA LYS A 535 20.02 -2.74 13.72
C LYS A 535 20.60 -4.14 13.63
N GLU A 536 19.80 -5.16 13.92
CA GLU A 536 20.23 -6.55 13.84
C GLU A 536 20.24 -7.10 12.40
N ALA A 537 19.34 -6.60 11.55
CA ALA A 537 19.31 -6.99 10.14
C ALA A 537 20.47 -6.40 9.32
N LEU A 538 21.02 -5.26 9.74
CA LEU A 538 22.07 -4.56 9.01
C LEU A 538 23.46 -5.17 9.26
N PRO A 539 24.35 -5.12 8.27
CA PRO A 539 25.74 -5.50 8.45
C PRO A 539 26.43 -4.59 9.48
N PRO A 540 27.50 -5.09 10.18
CA PRO A 540 28.13 -4.42 11.32
C PRO A 540 28.51 -2.95 11.05
N GLU A 541 29.03 -2.66 9.86
CA GLU A 541 29.47 -1.32 9.46
C GLU A 541 28.31 -0.31 9.29
N LYS A 542 27.10 -0.81 9.03
CA LYS A 542 25.90 0.02 8.86
C LYS A 542 25.05 0.12 10.12
N LYS A 543 25.31 -0.65 11.17
CA LYS A 543 24.50 -0.64 12.41
C LYS A 543 24.42 0.73 13.07
N ARG A 544 25.45 1.58 12.91
CA ARG A 544 25.45 2.99 13.39
C ARG A 544 24.42 3.88 12.69
N GLN A 545 23.88 3.47 11.55
CA GLN A 545 22.87 4.23 10.81
C GLN A 545 21.48 4.15 11.47
N VAL A 546 21.32 3.33 12.50
CA VAL A 546 20.05 3.12 13.19
C VAL A 546 20.24 3.35 14.68
N LEU A 547 19.47 4.31 15.25
CA LEU A 547 19.65 4.77 16.63
C LEU A 547 18.32 4.85 17.37
N TYR A 548 18.27 4.31 18.57
CA TYR A 548 17.26 4.57 19.59
C TYR A 548 17.88 5.27 20.78
N LYS A 549 17.31 6.38 21.22
CA LYS A 549 17.76 7.12 22.39
C LYS A 549 16.56 7.58 23.21
N ARG A 550 16.58 7.25 24.49
CA ARG A 550 15.68 7.85 25.48
C ARG A 550 16.34 9.08 26.06
N LEU A 551 15.73 10.25 25.88
CA LEU A 551 16.23 11.51 26.42
C LEU A 551 15.94 11.61 27.91
N GLN A 552 16.92 12.12 28.66
CA GLN A 552 16.83 12.40 30.08
C GLN A 552 17.14 13.88 30.32
N MET A 553 16.62 14.42 31.42
CA MET A 553 16.88 15.82 31.80
C MET A 553 18.22 15.94 32.57
N ILE A 554 19.29 15.48 31.91
CA ILE A 554 20.65 15.44 32.42
C ILE A 554 21.63 16.12 31.47
N GLU A 555 22.79 16.53 31.97
CA GLU A 555 23.83 17.24 31.19
C GLU A 555 24.45 16.37 30.09
N GLU A 556 24.52 15.06 30.28
CA GLU A 556 25.06 14.10 29.31
C GLU A 556 24.20 14.03 28.04
N ASP A 557 22.92 14.35 28.13
CA ASP A 557 21.97 14.39 27.01
C ASP A 557 21.78 15.82 26.49
N SER A 558 22.68 16.77 26.82
CA SER A 558 22.56 18.17 26.43
C SER A 558 22.54 18.35 24.92
N ILE A 559 21.68 19.24 24.48
CA ILE A 559 21.44 19.60 23.07
C ILE A 559 21.33 21.12 23.01
N ASN A 560 22.26 21.75 22.31
CA ASN A 560 22.22 23.17 22.07
C ASN A 560 21.34 23.46 20.84
N PRO A 561 20.17 24.12 20.98
CA PRO A 561 19.33 24.46 19.83
C PRO A 561 19.98 25.44 18.85
N PHE A 562 21.02 26.16 19.28
CA PHE A 562 21.74 27.15 18.49
C PHE A 562 22.88 26.58 17.65
N ASP A 563 23.08 25.26 17.63
CA ASP A 563 24.03 24.62 16.72
C ASP A 563 23.71 24.91 15.25
N THR A 564 24.73 25.26 14.47
CA THR A 564 24.64 25.57 13.05
C THR A 564 25.21 24.45 12.19
N GLN A 565 25.02 24.55 10.87
CA GLN A 565 25.66 23.67 9.91
C GLN A 565 27.21 23.79 10.01
N LEU A 566 27.93 22.71 9.71
CA LEU A 566 29.38 22.67 9.89
C LEU A 566 30.09 23.83 9.18
N GLY A 567 30.90 24.54 9.91
CA GLY A 567 31.62 25.76 9.48
C GLY A 567 30.76 27.02 9.38
N CYS A 568 29.41 26.91 9.57
CA CYS A 568 28.53 28.06 9.48
C CYS A 568 28.52 28.88 10.79
N ARG A 569 28.83 30.19 10.67
CA ARG A 569 28.81 31.16 11.77
C ARG A 569 27.40 31.62 12.09
N PHE A 570 26.49 31.47 11.15
CA PHE A 570 25.10 31.90 11.27
C PHE A 570 24.16 30.75 10.88
N PRO A 571 22.95 30.72 11.44
CA PRO A 571 21.96 29.75 11.08
C PRO A 571 21.41 30.02 9.67
N THR A 572 20.94 28.96 8.99
CA THR A 572 20.18 29.11 7.76
C THR A 572 18.82 29.78 8.01
N PRO A 573 18.15 30.35 6.99
CA PRO A 573 16.84 30.96 7.17
C PRO A 573 15.80 30.06 7.85
N THR A 574 15.83 28.77 7.55
CA THR A 574 14.93 27.78 8.16
C THR A 574 15.26 27.55 9.64
N GLU A 575 16.55 27.41 9.96
CA GLU A 575 17.01 27.29 11.35
C GLU A 575 16.72 28.57 12.15
N LEU A 576 16.89 29.73 11.54
CA LEU A 576 16.57 31.02 12.18
C LEU A 576 15.06 31.13 12.49
N SER A 577 14.19 30.70 11.58
CA SER A 577 12.75 30.66 11.81
C SER A 577 12.40 29.74 12.98
N PHE A 578 13.00 28.55 13.00
CA PHE A 578 12.85 27.63 14.13
C PHE A 578 13.30 28.25 15.46
N LEU A 579 14.48 28.83 15.49
CA LEU A 579 15.05 29.44 16.70
C LEU A 579 14.17 30.58 17.27
N ARG A 580 13.60 31.41 16.40
CA ARG A 580 12.63 32.43 16.78
C ARG A 580 11.41 31.84 17.47
N ASN A 581 10.83 30.82 16.88
CA ASN A 581 9.66 30.12 17.43
C ASN A 581 10.01 29.41 18.75
N PHE A 582 11.17 28.75 18.81
CA PHE A 582 11.65 28.03 19.98
C PHE A 582 11.94 28.94 21.13
N LEU A 583 12.71 30.02 20.92
CA LEU A 583 13.02 30.99 21.97
C LEU A 583 11.76 31.74 22.43
N THR A 584 10.83 32.05 21.49
CA THR A 584 9.52 32.62 21.85
C THR A 584 8.73 31.67 22.76
N LEU A 585 8.72 30.36 22.49
CA LEU A 585 8.10 29.37 23.36
C LEU A 585 8.75 29.37 24.78
N LEU A 586 10.08 29.45 24.85
CA LEU A 586 10.80 29.49 26.15
C LEU A 586 10.53 30.74 26.96
N VAL A 587 10.25 31.88 26.33
CA VAL A 587 10.02 33.16 27.00
C VAL A 587 8.55 33.61 27.01
N THR A 588 7.63 32.70 26.75
CA THR A 588 6.19 32.94 26.91
C THR A 588 5.75 32.51 28.30
N ASP A 589 4.92 33.27 28.99
CA ASP A 589 4.41 32.92 30.31
C ASP A 589 3.60 31.63 30.26
N VAL A 590 3.78 30.78 31.30
CA VAL A 590 3.12 29.45 31.37
C VAL A 590 1.58 29.56 31.38
N ASN A 591 1.04 30.68 31.86
CA ASN A 591 -0.39 30.93 31.96
C ASN A 591 -0.96 31.69 30.73
N SER A 592 -0.10 32.08 29.77
CA SER A 592 -0.47 32.82 28.58
C SER A 592 -0.43 31.92 27.36
N GLU A 593 -1.53 31.83 26.58
CA GLU A 593 -1.58 31.11 25.33
C GLU A 593 -0.90 31.86 24.17
N LEU A 594 -0.74 33.17 24.31
CA LEU A 594 -0.12 34.03 23.29
C LEU A 594 1.07 34.77 23.86
N PRO A 595 2.19 34.87 23.10
CA PRO A 595 3.32 35.69 23.48
C PRO A 595 2.91 37.17 23.43
N ASP A 596 3.54 38.01 24.32
CA ASP A 596 3.44 39.46 24.23
C ASP A 596 3.88 39.92 22.82
N LYS A 597 3.16 40.87 22.22
CA LYS A 597 3.42 41.37 20.87
C LYS A 597 4.83 41.89 20.65
N ALA A 598 5.46 42.39 21.68
CA ALA A 598 6.84 42.93 21.62
C ALA A 598 7.92 41.85 21.75
N ILE A 599 7.60 40.67 22.28
CA ILE A 599 8.57 39.57 22.49
C ILE A 599 9.21 39.13 21.18
N SER A 600 8.45 38.98 20.09
CA SER A 600 8.99 38.51 18.82
C SER A 600 10.08 39.42 18.24
N GLY A 601 9.94 40.74 18.41
CA GLY A 601 10.96 41.71 18.01
C GLY A 601 12.22 41.58 18.85
N LEU A 602 12.10 41.46 20.18
CA LEU A 602 13.21 41.25 21.08
C LEU A 602 13.94 39.94 20.81
N VAL A 603 13.21 38.83 20.66
CA VAL A 603 13.76 37.52 20.34
C VAL A 603 14.59 37.55 19.05
N SER A 604 14.08 38.18 17.97
CA SER A 604 14.83 38.34 16.74
C SER A 604 16.13 39.11 16.94
N ALA A 605 16.08 40.27 17.61
CA ALA A 605 17.26 41.09 17.85
C ALA A 605 18.30 40.37 18.76
N VAL A 606 17.85 39.61 19.73
CA VAL A 606 18.72 38.80 20.61
C VAL A 606 19.45 37.72 19.85
N ILE A 607 18.71 36.92 19.03
CA ILE A 607 19.31 35.85 18.26
C ILE A 607 20.34 36.41 17.26
N ASP A 608 19.99 37.45 16.53
CA ASP A 608 20.90 38.06 15.54
C ASP A 608 22.19 38.55 16.22
N TYR A 609 22.08 39.14 17.41
CA TYR A 609 23.25 39.61 18.18
C TYR A 609 24.08 38.44 18.74
N MET A 610 23.46 37.39 19.25
CA MET A 610 24.18 36.22 19.78
C MET A 610 25.16 35.64 18.75
N TYR A 611 24.69 35.42 17.51
CA TYR A 611 25.54 34.90 16.44
C TYR A 611 26.59 35.91 15.98
N LEU A 612 26.21 37.19 15.89
CA LEU A 612 27.16 38.26 15.52
C LEU A 612 28.28 38.36 16.57
N ALA A 613 27.97 38.32 17.84
CA ALA A 613 28.95 38.38 18.91
C ALA A 613 29.94 37.21 18.87
N ARG A 614 29.47 35.99 18.57
CA ARG A 614 30.30 34.78 18.48
C ARG A 614 31.03 34.63 17.13
N SER A 615 30.80 35.53 16.15
CA SER A 615 31.49 35.49 14.85
C SER A 615 32.95 35.93 14.94
N ASP A 616 33.73 35.60 13.85
CA ASP A 616 35.18 35.73 13.78
C ASP A 616 35.77 37.07 14.21
N LYS A 617 35.05 38.18 13.99
CA LYS A 617 35.61 39.56 14.18
C LYS A 617 35.05 40.31 15.38
N TYR A 618 34.19 39.67 16.17
CA TYR A 618 33.66 40.33 17.38
C TYR A 618 34.24 39.71 18.65
N GLU A 619 33.53 38.83 19.31
CA GLU A 619 33.93 38.16 20.53
C GLU A 619 33.93 36.64 20.39
N PRO A 620 34.69 36.07 19.42
CA PRO A 620 34.73 34.61 19.20
C PRO A 620 35.25 33.91 20.46
N ALA A 621 34.72 32.72 20.73
CA ALA A 621 35.17 31.94 21.88
C ALA A 621 36.65 31.51 21.71
N ALA A 622 37.48 31.85 22.73
CA ALA A 622 38.87 31.44 22.73
C ALA A 622 39.01 29.91 22.92
N TYR A 623 39.90 29.29 22.16
CA TYR A 623 40.22 27.88 22.35
C TYR A 623 40.90 27.69 23.72
N ALA A 624 40.49 26.66 24.44
CA ALA A 624 41.09 26.23 25.68
C ALA A 624 41.33 24.72 25.64
N ARG A 625 42.57 24.34 25.91
CA ARG A 625 43.01 22.94 25.92
C ARG A 625 42.35 22.20 27.10
N GLY A 626 41.96 20.95 26.93
CA GLY A 626 41.34 20.11 27.95
C GLY A 626 39.82 20.15 27.97
N ILE A 627 39.16 21.01 27.18
CA ILE A 627 37.68 21.08 27.10
C ILE A 627 37.18 19.90 26.26
N GLU A 628 37.80 19.64 25.09
CA GLU A 628 37.42 18.53 24.19
C GLU A 628 38.69 17.72 23.83
N PRO A 629 38.96 16.61 24.54
CA PRO A 629 40.18 15.83 24.37
C PRO A 629 40.41 15.32 22.93
N ARG A 630 39.33 14.94 22.20
CA ARG A 630 39.45 14.48 20.81
C ARG A 630 39.89 15.59 19.87
N VAL A 631 39.49 16.82 20.12
CA VAL A 631 39.95 17.98 19.35
C VAL A 631 41.43 18.23 19.65
N ASP A 632 41.82 18.16 20.93
CA ASP A 632 43.23 18.33 21.33
C ASP A 632 44.17 17.30 20.69
N GLU A 633 43.73 16.02 20.65
CA GLU A 633 44.44 14.95 19.98
C GLU A 633 44.57 15.19 18.47
N SER A 634 43.49 15.62 17.81
CA SER A 634 43.46 15.89 16.38
C SER A 634 44.38 17.08 16.02
N ILE A 635 44.37 18.14 16.80
CA ILE A 635 45.27 19.30 16.66
C ILE A 635 46.73 18.87 16.81
N ALA A 636 47.03 18.02 17.80
CA ALA A 636 48.37 17.50 18.03
C ALA A 636 48.85 16.62 16.84
N LYS A 637 47.98 15.80 16.29
CA LYS A 637 48.29 14.98 15.09
C LYS A 637 48.62 15.85 13.88
N ILE A 638 47.94 16.96 13.69
CA ILE A 638 48.15 17.90 12.59
C ILE A 638 49.39 18.76 12.82
N GLY A 639 49.85 18.90 14.08
CA GLY A 639 50.97 19.77 14.43
C GLY A 639 50.68 21.26 14.38
N TYR A 640 49.41 21.65 14.53
CA TYR A 640 48.99 23.05 14.51
C TYR A 640 49.42 23.77 15.78
N ALA A 641 50.12 24.90 15.62
CA ALA A 641 50.57 25.73 16.74
C ALA A 641 49.45 26.59 17.27
N VAL A 642 49.03 26.32 18.51
CA VAL A 642 47.98 27.07 19.22
C VAL A 642 48.61 28.16 20.05
N ASP A 643 48.09 29.39 19.96
CA ASP A 643 48.46 30.52 20.80
C ASP A 643 47.28 30.99 21.69
N ARG A 644 47.50 32.04 22.52
CA ARG A 644 46.45 32.57 23.41
C ARG A 644 45.30 33.27 22.68
N LYS A 645 45.48 33.59 21.39
CA LYS A 645 44.47 34.27 20.57
C LYS A 645 43.70 33.33 19.68
N THR A 646 44.14 32.06 19.58
CA THR A 646 43.47 31.03 18.77
C THR A 646 42.05 30.83 19.25
N THR A 647 41.11 30.86 18.31
CA THR A 647 39.68 30.73 18.59
C THR A 647 39.15 29.34 18.21
N TRP A 648 38.03 28.95 18.79
CA TRP A 648 37.38 27.68 18.40
C TRP A 648 37.01 27.65 16.90
N TRP A 649 36.60 28.78 16.32
CA TRP A 649 36.34 28.86 14.88
C TRP A 649 37.61 28.61 14.02
N GLU A 650 38.76 29.02 14.49
CA GLU A 650 40.03 28.77 13.85
C GLU A 650 40.39 27.29 13.85
N ILE A 651 40.15 26.64 14.96
CA ILE A 651 40.30 25.19 15.10
C ILE A 651 39.35 24.43 14.18
N VAL A 652 38.08 24.87 14.09
CA VAL A 652 37.09 24.29 13.13
C VAL A 652 37.62 24.36 11.70
N ASP A 653 38.07 25.53 11.26
CA ASP A 653 38.56 25.74 9.89
C ASP A 653 39.77 24.88 9.57
N VAL A 654 40.75 24.82 10.48
CA VAL A 654 41.95 24.01 10.31
C VAL A 654 41.62 22.52 10.24
N LEU A 655 40.84 22.02 11.14
CA LEU A 655 40.44 20.60 11.15
C LEU A 655 39.61 20.24 9.92
N PHE A 656 38.73 21.14 9.47
CA PHE A 656 37.95 20.94 8.26
C PHE A 656 38.82 20.90 7.00
N ASP A 657 39.78 21.82 6.87
CA ASP A 657 40.67 21.84 5.70
C ASP A 657 41.55 20.57 5.60
N PHE A 658 41.98 20.07 6.76
CA PHE A 658 42.69 18.78 6.81
C PHE A 658 41.81 17.59 6.48
N SER A 659 40.56 17.57 6.94
CA SER A 659 39.60 16.47 6.67
C SER A 659 39.31 16.31 5.19
N ASN A 660 39.18 17.40 4.44
CA ASN A 660 38.94 17.38 3.00
C ASN A 660 40.09 16.73 2.21
N LYS A 661 41.25 16.64 2.81
CA LYS A 661 42.48 16.12 2.17
C LYS A 661 42.80 14.69 2.57
N GLU A 662 42.43 14.22 3.77
CA GLU A 662 43.03 12.99 4.32
C GLU A 662 42.10 12.05 5.13
N ASN A 663 41.08 12.50 5.90
CA ASN A 663 40.35 11.54 6.78
C ASN A 663 39.08 12.07 7.48
N ASP A 664 38.03 11.21 7.58
CA ASP A 664 36.76 11.49 8.30
C ASP A 664 36.93 11.78 9.82
N GLU A 665 38.03 11.33 10.46
CA GLU A 665 38.31 11.57 11.86
C GLU A 665 38.42 13.07 12.16
N PHE A 666 39.05 13.84 11.28
CA PHE A 666 39.19 15.28 11.43
C PHE A 666 37.88 16.04 11.23
N MET A 667 36.99 15.53 10.38
CA MET A 667 35.66 16.10 10.19
C MET A 667 34.84 16.01 11.48
N MET A 668 34.89 14.88 12.18
CA MET A 668 34.27 14.71 13.47
C MET A 668 34.85 15.66 14.53
N ALA A 669 36.18 15.81 14.54
CA ALA A 669 36.86 16.75 15.46
C ALA A 669 36.47 18.22 15.15
N ALA A 670 36.34 18.61 13.86
CA ALA A 670 35.85 19.92 13.46
C ALA A 670 34.41 20.18 13.98
N SER A 671 33.54 19.19 13.87
CA SER A 671 32.16 19.27 14.40
C SER A 671 32.13 19.43 15.93
N LEU A 672 32.98 18.70 16.66
CA LEU A 672 33.11 18.83 18.11
C LEU A 672 33.67 20.21 18.53
N ALA A 673 34.66 20.73 17.79
CA ALA A 673 35.21 22.07 18.02
C ALA A 673 34.15 23.15 17.79
N GLN A 674 33.28 22.99 16.78
CA GLN A 674 32.22 23.97 16.49
C GLN A 674 31.20 24.11 17.63
N ARG A 675 30.91 23.05 18.37
CA ARG A 675 30.00 23.12 19.53
C ARG A 675 30.47 24.10 20.61
N GLN A 676 31.77 24.36 20.69
CA GLN A 676 32.36 25.34 21.59
C GLN A 676 32.41 26.76 21.00
N ALA A 677 32.21 26.88 19.66
CA ALA A 677 32.29 28.15 18.95
C ALA A 677 30.92 28.86 18.82
N VAL A 678 29.80 28.11 18.83
CA VAL A 678 28.45 28.64 18.65
C VAL A 678 27.87 29.19 19.95
N PRO A 679 26.87 30.10 19.90
CA PRO A 679 26.24 30.62 21.10
C PRO A 679 25.46 29.54 21.87
N LEU A 680 25.31 29.76 23.17
CA LEU A 680 24.47 28.98 24.10
C LEU A 680 23.23 29.77 24.52
N LEU A 681 22.22 29.09 25.08
CA LEU A 681 21.00 29.73 25.58
C LEU A 681 21.32 30.80 26.65
N ALA A 682 22.34 30.61 27.47
CA ALA A 682 22.79 31.59 28.46
C ALA A 682 23.28 32.94 27.85
N ASP A 683 23.81 32.90 26.61
CA ASP A 683 24.24 34.09 25.89
C ASP A 683 23.07 35.01 25.54
N ALA A 684 21.82 34.50 25.49
CA ALA A 684 20.64 35.31 25.25
C ALA A 684 20.41 36.40 26.35
N VAL A 685 20.77 36.13 27.61
CA VAL A 685 20.67 37.07 28.70
C VAL A 685 21.64 38.23 28.49
N ALA A 686 22.88 37.94 28.14
CA ALA A 686 23.89 38.96 27.86
C ALA A 686 23.51 39.78 26.59
N ALA A 687 23.02 39.12 25.54
CA ALA A 687 22.56 39.77 24.33
C ALA A 687 21.38 40.72 24.57
N ALA A 688 20.39 40.34 25.37
CA ALA A 688 19.26 41.18 25.71
C ALA A 688 19.66 42.46 26.50
N ARG A 689 20.73 42.38 27.29
CA ARG A 689 21.28 43.49 28.05
C ARG A 689 22.25 44.38 27.26
N GLN A 690 22.54 44.02 26.02
CA GLN A 690 23.41 44.84 25.16
C GLN A 690 22.80 46.23 24.92
N GLU A 691 23.62 47.27 24.98
CA GLU A 691 23.18 48.69 25.04
C GLU A 691 22.19 49.04 23.90
N LYS A 692 22.43 48.63 22.68
CA LYS A 692 21.58 48.91 21.54
C LYS A 692 20.20 48.24 21.66
N ILE A 693 20.16 46.99 22.08
CA ILE A 693 18.92 46.23 22.27
C ILE A 693 18.20 46.78 23.51
N ALA A 694 18.92 46.99 24.62
CA ALA A 694 18.36 47.54 25.84
C ALA A 694 17.68 48.90 25.62
N ASN A 695 18.31 49.79 24.87
CA ASN A 695 17.73 51.09 24.55
C ASN A 695 16.50 51.01 23.64
N THR A 696 16.47 50.07 22.68
CA THR A 696 15.34 49.89 21.78
C THR A 696 14.07 49.46 22.51
N PHE A 697 14.17 48.60 23.51
CA PHE A 697 13.03 48.04 24.24
C PHE A 697 12.86 48.61 25.68
N LYS A 698 13.57 49.68 26.02
CA LYS A 698 13.61 50.26 27.39
C LYS A 698 12.24 50.62 27.96
N GLU A 699 11.37 51.18 27.14
CA GLU A 699 10.04 51.68 27.58
C GLU A 699 8.94 50.59 27.44
N VAL A 700 9.26 49.42 26.88
CA VAL A 700 8.29 48.36 26.68
C VAL A 700 8.11 47.56 27.95
N LYS A 701 6.87 47.40 28.39
CA LYS A 701 6.48 46.62 29.57
C LYS A 701 5.61 45.44 29.20
N ILE A 702 5.72 44.34 29.93
CA ILE A 702 4.89 43.14 29.74
C ILE A 702 3.49 43.45 30.27
N GLU A 703 2.46 43.17 29.45
CA GLU A 703 1.05 43.32 29.83
C GLU A 703 0.74 42.47 31.06
N GLY A 704 0.10 43.06 32.07
CA GLY A 704 -0.34 42.38 33.30
C GLY A 704 0.64 42.35 34.47
N THR A 705 1.96 42.40 34.24
CA THR A 705 2.99 42.39 35.33
C THR A 705 3.62 43.74 35.58
N GLY A 706 3.66 44.64 34.58
CA GLY A 706 4.35 45.94 34.67
C GLY A 706 5.85 45.84 34.65
N GLU A 707 6.43 44.65 34.57
CA GLU A 707 7.87 44.38 34.43
C GLU A 707 8.39 44.89 33.08
N THR A 708 9.63 45.35 32.99
CA THR A 708 10.19 45.72 31.69
C THR A 708 10.40 44.47 30.83
N LEU A 709 10.18 44.58 29.53
CA LEU A 709 10.27 43.45 28.59
C LEU A 709 11.62 42.73 28.70
N ILE A 710 12.72 43.47 28.84
CA ILE A 710 14.07 42.90 28.96
C ILE A 710 14.25 42.16 30.31
N ALA A 711 13.77 42.72 31.42
CA ALA A 711 13.88 42.04 32.71
C ALA A 711 13.08 40.73 32.73
N GLY A 712 11.86 40.78 32.22
CA GLY A 712 11.02 39.57 32.08
C GLY A 712 11.60 38.53 31.14
N PHE A 713 12.16 38.96 30.00
CA PHE A 713 12.85 38.06 29.07
C PHE A 713 14.05 37.37 29.76
N CYS A 714 14.93 38.14 30.43
CA CYS A 714 16.10 37.57 31.10
C CYS A 714 15.68 36.57 32.20
N ARG A 715 14.70 36.94 33.03
CA ARG A 715 14.16 36.03 34.05
C ARG A 715 13.61 34.73 33.43
N MET A 716 12.82 34.81 32.36
CA MET A 716 12.26 33.60 31.71
C MET A 716 13.34 32.73 31.08
N VAL A 717 14.42 33.31 30.55
CA VAL A 717 15.56 32.51 30.03
C VAL A 717 16.32 31.85 31.19
N GLU A 718 16.54 32.53 32.31
CA GLU A 718 17.19 31.99 33.53
C GLU A 718 16.34 30.85 34.13
N ASP A 719 15.00 31.04 34.17
CA ASP A 719 14.05 30.00 34.57
C ASP A 719 14.11 28.76 33.61
N ALA A 720 14.21 29.00 32.30
CA ALA A 720 14.34 27.93 31.31
C ALA A 720 15.66 27.16 31.47
N LEU A 721 16.77 27.84 31.74
CA LEU A 721 18.06 27.17 31.99
C LEU A 721 18.01 26.28 33.24
N SER A 722 17.27 26.71 34.27
CA SER A 722 17.09 25.93 35.49
C SER A 722 16.13 24.75 35.28
N LEU A 723 15.07 24.96 34.52
CA LEU A 723 14.04 23.94 34.28
C LEU A 723 14.48 22.88 33.28
N TYR A 724 15.32 23.26 32.30
CA TYR A 724 15.79 22.40 31.21
C TYR A 724 17.34 22.30 31.21
N PRO A 725 17.96 21.51 32.11
CA PRO A 725 19.42 21.38 32.17
C PRO A 725 20.04 20.92 30.84
N LEU A 726 19.29 20.16 30.05
CA LEU A 726 19.75 19.68 28.74
C LEU A 726 19.92 20.81 27.70
N LEU A 727 19.36 22.03 27.90
CA LEU A 727 19.54 23.21 27.04
C LEU A 727 20.67 24.17 27.54
N ALA A 728 21.24 23.89 28.68
CA ALA A 728 22.13 24.82 29.37
C ALA A 728 23.59 24.77 28.85
N ARG A 729 23.96 23.75 28.10
CA ARG A 729 25.34 23.49 27.68
C ARG A 729 25.44 23.16 26.18
N GLU A 730 26.67 23.05 25.70
CA GLU A 730 27.01 22.54 24.38
C GLU A 730 26.42 21.14 24.13
N THR A 731 26.16 20.81 22.88
CA THR A 731 25.60 19.51 22.50
C THR A 731 26.56 18.37 22.80
N ARG A 732 26.14 17.46 23.66
CA ARG A 732 26.81 16.19 23.94
C ARG A 732 26.14 15.02 23.24
N PHE A 733 24.82 15.02 23.10
CA PHE A 733 24.08 14.03 22.33
C PHE A 733 23.94 14.47 20.87
N ASP A 734 24.43 13.67 19.96
CA ASP A 734 24.32 13.86 18.50
C ASP A 734 23.91 12.57 17.80
N ILE A 735 23.09 12.71 16.78
CA ILE A 735 22.66 11.58 15.96
C ILE A 735 23.74 11.08 14.98
N GLY A 736 24.78 11.89 14.71
CA GLY A 736 25.87 11.54 13.78
C GLY A 736 25.36 11.15 12.40
N ASP A 737 25.84 10.01 11.89
CA ASP A 737 25.46 9.44 10.58
C ASP A 737 24.16 8.64 10.62
N ALA A 738 23.44 8.62 11.75
CA ALA A 738 22.23 7.83 11.87
C ALA A 738 21.14 8.34 10.91
N ARG A 739 20.50 7.42 10.24
CA ARG A 739 19.47 7.68 9.21
C ARG A 739 18.06 7.33 9.69
N VAL A 740 17.94 6.27 10.48
CA VAL A 740 16.68 5.89 11.13
C VAL A 740 16.87 6.11 12.64
N VAL A 741 16.24 7.14 13.14
CA VAL A 741 16.45 7.59 14.54
C VAL A 741 15.11 7.71 15.25
N SER A 742 15.04 7.13 16.44
CA SER A 742 13.94 7.31 17.36
C SER A 742 14.42 7.98 18.64
N LEU A 743 13.78 9.12 18.97
CA LEU A 743 13.92 9.78 20.28
C LEU A 743 12.69 9.49 21.13
N ASP A 744 12.90 8.78 22.23
CA ASP A 744 11.90 8.52 23.27
C ASP A 744 11.91 9.65 24.29
N LEU A 745 10.81 10.40 24.34
CA LEU A 745 10.63 11.55 25.21
C LEU A 745 9.91 11.24 26.54
N ASP A 746 9.61 9.97 26.85
CA ASP A 746 8.80 9.57 28.01
C ASP A 746 9.29 10.16 29.35
N GLN A 747 10.61 10.26 29.53
CA GLN A 747 11.17 10.81 30.78
C GLN A 747 11.14 12.34 30.84
N VAL A 748 11.09 13.02 29.68
CA VAL A 748 11.17 14.48 29.59
C VAL A 748 9.83 15.12 29.22
N ALA A 749 8.89 14.39 28.64
CA ALA A 749 7.56 14.87 28.21
C ALA A 749 6.44 14.29 29.09
N LYS A 750 6.39 14.69 30.35
CA LYS A 750 5.35 14.25 31.30
C LYS A 750 4.05 15.04 31.10
N SER A 751 2.90 14.43 31.37
CA SER A 751 1.60 15.11 31.36
C SER A 751 1.19 15.55 32.76
N GLY A 752 0.48 16.65 32.86
CA GLY A 752 -0.13 17.11 34.11
C GLY A 752 0.14 18.59 34.45
N GLY A 753 -0.67 19.50 33.96
CA GLY A 753 -0.64 20.93 34.21
C GLY A 753 0.20 21.75 33.22
N ALA A 754 0.06 23.08 33.26
CA ALA A 754 0.59 24.00 32.27
C ALA A 754 2.13 23.92 32.10
N ILE A 755 2.86 23.66 33.17
CA ILE A 755 4.33 23.52 33.13
C ILE A 755 4.72 22.26 32.38
N SER A 756 4.05 21.15 32.65
CA SER A 756 4.30 19.86 31.95
C SER A 756 3.94 19.95 30.49
N ASP A 757 2.81 20.58 30.13
CA ASP A 757 2.38 20.76 28.73
C ASP A 757 3.42 21.61 27.96
N ARG A 758 3.96 22.64 28.58
CA ARG A 758 5.03 23.47 28.02
C ARG A 758 6.33 22.67 27.86
N THR A 759 6.73 21.92 28.88
CA THR A 759 7.91 21.05 28.81
C THR A 759 7.81 20.09 27.66
N THR A 760 6.65 19.48 27.49
CA THR A 760 6.36 18.59 26.35
C THR A 760 6.51 19.32 25.01
N ALA A 761 5.98 20.54 24.88
CA ALA A 761 6.12 21.35 23.67
C ALA A 761 7.58 21.65 23.35
N VAL A 762 8.36 22.06 24.35
CA VAL A 762 9.81 22.33 24.22
C VAL A 762 10.55 21.08 23.76
N MET A 763 10.26 19.93 24.35
CA MET A 763 10.93 18.67 23.99
C MET A 763 10.55 18.19 22.59
N TYR A 764 9.30 18.33 22.15
CA TYR A 764 8.90 18.00 20.77
C TYR A 764 9.61 18.89 19.75
N MET A 765 9.66 20.20 20.00
CA MET A 765 10.37 21.15 19.13
C MET A 765 11.86 20.82 19.05
N LEU A 766 12.49 20.53 20.20
CA LEU A 766 13.90 20.16 20.26
C LEU A 766 14.18 18.83 19.52
N ALA A 767 13.36 17.81 19.76
CA ALA A 767 13.47 16.52 19.08
C ALA A 767 13.36 16.67 17.56
N ARG A 768 12.38 17.46 17.09
CA ARG A 768 12.22 17.78 15.67
C ARG A 768 13.47 18.45 15.09
N GLN A 769 14.04 19.41 15.82
CA GLN A 769 15.24 20.12 15.39
C GLN A 769 16.44 19.16 15.25
N VAL A 770 16.68 18.33 16.26
CA VAL A 770 17.79 17.36 16.22
C VAL A 770 17.66 16.37 15.08
N LEU A 771 16.43 15.86 14.87
CA LEU A 771 16.20 14.77 13.92
C LEU A 771 16.04 15.26 12.47
N ALA A 772 15.42 16.41 12.26
CA ALA A 772 14.91 16.79 10.95
C ALA A 772 15.36 18.16 10.43
N LYS A 773 16.26 18.87 11.14
CA LYS A 773 16.73 20.20 10.67
C LYS A 773 17.28 20.17 9.24
N ASP A 774 17.96 19.11 8.87
CA ASP A 774 18.61 18.98 7.57
C ASP A 774 17.63 18.62 6.44
N TYR A 775 16.42 18.17 6.76
CA TYR A 775 15.44 17.68 5.73
C TYR A 775 14.97 18.81 4.81
N TYR A 776 15.04 20.05 5.27
CA TYR A 776 14.53 21.25 4.61
C TYR A 776 15.65 22.14 4.07
N LEU A 777 16.88 21.61 3.92
CA LEU A 777 18.00 22.35 3.34
C LEU A 777 17.97 22.30 1.81
N GLY A 778 18.01 23.47 1.17
CA GLY A 778 18.07 23.63 -0.27
C GLY A 778 19.40 24.19 -0.76
N GLU A 779 19.70 23.99 -2.05
CA GLU A 779 20.92 24.52 -2.67
C GLU A 779 20.96 26.06 -2.65
N GLU A 780 19.80 26.71 -2.62
CA GLU A 780 19.67 28.16 -2.54
C GLU A 780 20.30 28.78 -1.27
N VAL A 781 20.49 27.99 -0.20
CA VAL A 781 21.11 28.48 1.02
C VAL A 781 22.64 28.36 1.02
N VAL A 782 23.24 27.68 0.05
CA VAL A 782 24.70 27.49 -0.02
C VAL A 782 25.43 28.81 -0.14
N GLU A 783 24.87 29.78 -0.87
CA GLU A 783 25.47 31.11 -1.02
C GLU A 783 25.48 31.94 0.29
N LEU A 784 24.61 31.57 1.25
CA LEU A 784 24.57 32.19 2.59
C LEU A 784 25.57 31.54 3.56
N MET A 785 26.22 30.45 3.11
CA MET A 785 27.19 29.72 3.95
C MET A 785 28.63 30.18 3.64
N PRO A 786 29.54 30.18 4.59
CA PRO A 786 29.36 29.97 6.03
C PRO A 786 28.80 31.19 6.80
N ALA A 787 28.58 32.29 6.16
CA ALA A 787 27.97 33.50 6.70
C ALA A 787 27.30 34.32 5.59
N PRO A 788 26.31 35.16 5.92
CA PRO A 788 25.73 36.13 4.98
C PRO A 788 26.80 37.12 4.45
N SER A 789 26.63 37.59 3.22
CA SER A 789 27.60 38.46 2.53
C SER A 789 27.90 39.77 3.23
N ASN A 790 27.03 40.25 4.12
CA ASN A 790 27.23 41.46 4.93
C ASN A 790 28.05 41.21 6.20
N VAL A 791 28.46 39.98 6.46
CA VAL A 791 29.28 39.61 7.61
C VAL A 791 30.73 39.41 7.18
N SER A 792 31.65 40.09 7.86
CA SER A 792 33.08 39.95 7.62
C SER A 792 33.62 38.73 8.33
N LEU A 793 34.13 37.76 7.57
CA LEU A 793 34.88 36.61 8.07
C LEU A 793 36.39 36.90 8.16
N ARG A 794 37.16 35.99 8.77
CA ARG A 794 38.63 36.00 8.67
C ARG A 794 39.02 35.55 7.24
N ASP A 795 40.17 36.09 6.79
CA ASP A 795 40.65 35.81 5.40
C ASP A 795 41.11 34.34 5.23
N THR A 796 41.31 33.62 6.31
CA THR A 796 41.73 32.21 6.34
C THR A 796 40.56 31.22 6.26
N VAL A 797 39.32 31.66 6.31
CA VAL A 797 38.15 30.78 6.26
C VAL A 797 38.03 30.13 4.87
N PRO A 798 37.95 28.80 4.78
CA PRO A 798 37.90 28.11 3.49
C PRO A 798 36.45 28.11 2.90
N VAL A 799 35.94 29.32 2.55
CA VAL A 799 34.56 29.57 2.17
C VAL A 799 34.08 28.64 1.06
N GLU A 800 34.83 28.51 -0.04
CA GLU A 800 34.44 27.71 -1.18
C GLU A 800 34.45 26.20 -0.86
N ALA A 801 35.38 25.74 -0.04
CA ALA A 801 35.42 24.37 0.42
C ALA A 801 34.17 24.02 1.29
N TYR A 802 33.73 24.93 2.16
CA TYR A 802 32.48 24.77 2.90
C TYR A 802 31.26 24.75 1.98
N ARG A 803 31.18 25.63 0.98
CA ARG A 803 30.11 25.66 0.01
C ARG A 803 30.04 24.36 -0.80
N GLU A 804 31.18 23.86 -1.26
CA GLU A 804 31.25 22.61 -2.01
C GLU A 804 30.80 21.41 -1.16
N TYR A 805 31.28 21.34 0.07
CA TYR A 805 30.85 20.33 1.05
C TYR A 805 29.33 20.34 1.26
N HIS A 806 28.77 21.53 1.54
CA HIS A 806 27.33 21.64 1.76
C HIS A 806 26.51 21.36 0.51
N ARG A 807 26.98 21.76 -0.67
CA ARG A 807 26.31 21.46 -1.94
C ARG A 807 26.20 19.95 -2.16
N LYS A 808 27.30 19.22 -1.95
CA LYS A 808 27.32 17.77 -2.06
C LYS A 808 26.38 17.13 -1.03
N ARG A 809 26.49 17.53 0.24
CA ARG A 809 25.66 17.00 1.33
C ARG A 809 24.17 17.28 1.11
N ILE A 810 23.81 18.49 0.69
CA ILE A 810 22.41 18.87 0.38
C ILE A 810 21.90 18.03 -0.79
N GLY A 811 22.69 17.83 -1.85
CA GLY A 811 22.35 16.97 -2.96
C GLY A 811 22.04 15.54 -2.52
N GLU A 812 22.84 14.97 -1.64
CA GLU A 812 22.63 13.64 -1.06
C GLU A 812 21.35 13.58 -0.22
N ILE A 813 21.12 14.56 0.66
CA ILE A 813 19.90 14.63 1.49
C ILE A 813 18.66 14.80 0.62
N ARG A 814 18.73 15.60 -0.44
CA ARG A 814 17.61 15.84 -1.35
C ARG A 814 17.18 14.61 -2.11
N SER A 815 18.11 13.71 -2.44
CA SER A 815 17.83 12.46 -3.13
C SER A 815 17.20 11.40 -2.23
N ASP A 816 17.44 11.45 -0.93
CA ASP A 816 16.95 10.47 0.04
C ASP A 816 15.44 10.62 0.28
N PRO A 817 14.66 9.52 0.36
CA PRO A 817 13.36 9.56 1.02
C PRO A 817 13.50 9.96 2.48
N LYS A 818 12.58 10.81 2.93
CA LYS A 818 12.59 11.36 4.30
C LYS A 818 11.23 11.21 4.94
N ARG A 819 11.18 10.88 6.22
CA ARG A 819 9.94 10.82 7.00
C ARG A 819 10.14 11.43 8.38
N ILE A 820 9.14 12.17 8.84
CA ILE A 820 9.01 12.61 10.23
C ILE A 820 7.76 11.95 10.81
N CYS A 821 7.93 11.19 11.88
CA CYS A 821 6.84 10.57 12.62
C CYS A 821 6.63 11.30 13.93
N TYR A 822 5.42 11.78 14.17
CA TYR A 822 4.97 12.35 15.43
C TYR A 822 4.03 11.33 16.10
N ASP A 823 4.50 10.63 17.12
CA ASP A 823 3.64 9.74 17.90
C ASP A 823 3.06 10.46 19.13
N GLU A 824 1.90 9.98 19.60
CA GLU A 824 1.18 10.54 20.75
C GLU A 824 0.92 12.06 20.63
N PHE A 825 0.57 12.53 19.44
CA PHE A 825 0.43 13.97 19.14
C PHE A 825 -0.58 14.70 20.04
N HIS A 826 -1.53 13.97 20.65
CA HIS A 826 -2.43 14.53 21.67
C HIS A 826 -1.72 15.19 22.85
N ARG A 827 -0.46 14.85 23.10
CA ARG A 827 0.38 15.49 24.12
C ARG A 827 0.70 16.95 23.80
N THR A 828 0.53 17.35 22.54
CA THR A 828 0.83 18.72 22.07
C THR A 828 -0.43 19.58 21.89
N THR A 829 -1.61 19.10 22.32
CA THR A 829 -2.91 19.75 22.05
C THR A 829 -2.95 21.23 22.45
N LYS A 830 -2.30 21.58 23.56
CA LYS A 830 -2.19 22.97 24.05
C LYS A 830 -0.96 23.73 23.53
N ALA A 831 -0.07 23.08 22.79
CA ALA A 831 1.17 23.66 22.31
C ALA A 831 1.01 24.18 20.87
N ARG A 832 0.49 25.39 20.73
CA ARG A 832 0.23 26.02 19.43
C ARG A 832 1.47 26.07 18.53
N GLN A 833 2.64 26.38 19.09
CA GLN A 833 3.89 26.47 18.35
C GLN A 833 4.31 25.14 17.72
N VAL A 834 4.08 24.02 18.41
CA VAL A 834 4.34 22.68 17.85
C VAL A 834 3.38 22.39 16.69
N ARG A 835 2.10 22.71 16.84
CA ARG A 835 1.10 22.50 15.78
C ARG A 835 1.39 23.34 14.54
N GLU A 836 1.78 24.60 14.71
CA GLU A 836 2.20 25.48 13.63
C GLU A 836 3.45 24.95 12.92
N GLN A 837 4.41 24.38 13.68
CA GLN A 837 5.60 23.76 13.11
C GLN A 837 5.26 22.50 12.29
N VAL A 838 4.36 21.64 12.78
CA VAL A 838 3.90 20.45 12.06
C VAL A 838 3.15 20.83 10.78
N LEU A 839 2.27 21.85 10.83
CA LEU A 839 1.60 22.38 9.64
C LEU A 839 2.60 22.94 8.62
N LEU A 840 3.67 23.60 9.09
CA LEU A 840 4.74 24.06 8.22
C LEU A 840 5.46 22.87 7.55
N ASP A 841 5.78 21.84 8.33
CA ASP A 841 6.40 20.62 7.83
C ASP A 841 5.52 19.93 6.77
N MET A 842 4.20 19.90 6.94
CA MET A 842 3.24 19.36 5.97
C MET A 842 3.19 20.20 4.68
N ARG A 843 3.15 21.53 4.80
CA ARG A 843 3.12 22.44 3.63
C ARG A 843 4.40 22.36 2.81
N GLU A 844 5.54 22.38 3.47
CA GLU A 844 6.84 22.32 2.82
C GLU A 844 7.25 20.90 2.38
N GLY A 845 6.64 19.86 2.96
CA GLY A 845 6.99 18.46 2.73
C GLY A 845 7.06 18.08 1.26
N ARG A 846 6.16 18.60 0.41
CA ARG A 846 6.17 18.36 -1.03
C ARG A 846 7.45 18.85 -1.71
N LYS A 847 7.88 20.08 -1.41
CA LYS A 847 9.08 20.69 -1.97
C LYS A 847 10.33 19.88 -1.62
N TRP A 848 10.40 19.43 -0.39
CA TRP A 848 11.58 18.76 0.18
C TRP A 848 11.48 17.23 0.15
N LYS A 849 10.41 16.67 -0.39
CA LYS A 849 10.14 15.22 -0.41
C LYS A 849 10.16 14.60 0.99
N VAL A 850 9.51 15.25 1.94
CA VAL A 850 9.35 14.78 3.31
C VAL A 850 7.96 14.18 3.47
N ASP A 851 7.90 12.94 3.93
CA ASP A 851 6.69 12.26 4.40
C ASP A 851 6.46 12.67 5.86
N VAL A 852 5.26 13.11 6.19
CA VAL A 852 4.86 13.43 7.56
C VAL A 852 3.83 12.42 8.02
N MET A 853 4.13 11.69 9.09
CA MET A 853 3.22 10.74 9.70
C MET A 853 2.84 11.22 11.10
N LEU A 854 1.56 11.50 11.30
CA LEU A 854 1.01 12.03 12.54
C LEU A 854 0.06 11.02 13.16
N SER A 855 0.25 10.69 14.42
CA SER A 855 -0.56 9.71 15.12
C SER A 855 -1.15 10.28 16.40
N SER A 856 -2.46 10.16 16.59
CA SER A 856 -3.14 10.66 17.79
C SER A 856 -4.32 9.79 18.21
N GLN A 857 -4.69 9.95 19.49
CA GLN A 857 -5.82 9.29 20.13
C GLN A 857 -7.09 10.15 20.17
N LEU A 858 -6.96 11.46 19.95
CA LEU A 858 -8.07 12.41 19.97
C LEU A 858 -8.37 12.93 18.57
N LEU A 859 -9.66 12.93 18.22
CA LEU A 859 -10.13 13.42 16.90
C LEU A 859 -9.89 14.93 16.74
N THR A 860 -9.93 15.67 17.84
CA THR A 860 -9.72 17.13 17.90
C THR A 860 -8.28 17.54 17.62
N ASP A 861 -7.33 16.60 17.65
CA ASP A 861 -5.92 16.90 17.37
C ASP A 861 -5.64 17.12 15.89
N PHE A 862 -6.53 16.62 15.03
CA PHE A 862 -6.43 16.79 13.58
C PHE A 862 -7.18 18.04 13.16
N ASP A 863 -6.44 19.14 12.95
CA ASP A 863 -7.00 20.39 12.43
C ASP A 863 -7.50 20.20 11.00
N ASP A 864 -8.45 21.03 10.56
CA ASP A 864 -9.01 20.94 9.19
C ASP A 864 -7.92 21.18 8.13
N ASP A 865 -6.94 22.03 8.41
CA ASP A 865 -5.77 22.23 7.57
C ASP A 865 -4.94 20.93 7.43
N MET A 866 -4.67 20.21 8.53
CA MET A 866 -3.93 18.94 8.52
C MET A 866 -4.67 17.89 7.69
N ILE A 867 -6.00 17.82 7.84
CA ILE A 867 -6.82 16.89 7.07
C ILE A 867 -6.83 17.25 5.58
N SER A 868 -6.85 18.54 5.26
CA SER A 868 -6.82 19.00 3.85
C SER A 868 -5.52 18.66 3.13
N PHE A 869 -4.40 18.56 3.84
CA PHE A 869 -3.10 18.14 3.30
C PHE A 869 -2.93 16.61 3.27
N ALA A 870 -3.73 15.86 4.02
CA ALA A 870 -3.56 14.42 4.16
C ALA A 870 -3.76 13.69 2.83
N THR A 871 -2.85 12.78 2.54
CA THR A 871 -2.92 11.86 1.41
C THR A 871 -3.09 10.40 1.84
N GLY A 872 -2.96 10.13 3.14
CA GLY A 872 -3.24 8.86 3.78
C GLY A 872 -3.94 9.09 5.13
N ILE A 873 -5.07 8.42 5.36
CA ILE A 873 -5.82 8.49 6.61
C ILE A 873 -6.08 7.06 7.06
N PHE A 874 -5.72 6.73 8.29
CA PHE A 874 -5.93 5.42 8.89
C PHE A 874 -6.80 5.57 10.14
N VAL A 875 -7.97 4.97 10.14
CA VAL A 875 -8.90 4.97 11.27
C VAL A 875 -8.96 3.58 11.87
N MET A 876 -8.31 3.41 13.02
CA MET A 876 -8.14 2.12 13.69
C MET A 876 -9.14 1.87 14.83
N ASP A 877 -10.00 2.81 15.12
CA ASP A 877 -11.09 2.67 16.10
C ASP A 877 -12.32 3.45 15.63
N GLY A 878 -13.44 2.77 15.53
CA GLY A 878 -14.72 3.39 15.11
C GLY A 878 -15.60 3.84 16.28
N GLY A 879 -15.33 3.39 17.48
CA GLY A 879 -16.13 3.70 18.67
C GLY A 879 -17.56 3.22 18.59
N ASN A 880 -18.47 3.96 19.24
CA ASN A 880 -19.91 3.74 19.12
C ASN A 880 -20.49 4.46 17.88
N ALA A 881 -21.79 4.33 17.63
CA ALA A 881 -22.44 4.91 16.45
C ALA A 881 -22.30 6.44 16.36
N ILE A 882 -22.28 7.15 17.48
CA ILE A 882 -22.11 8.62 17.53
C ILE A 882 -20.67 8.96 17.14
N ALA A 883 -19.68 8.34 17.77
CA ALA A 883 -18.28 8.55 17.46
C ALA A 883 -17.94 8.20 16.01
N ALA A 884 -18.50 7.11 15.48
CA ALA A 884 -18.30 6.72 14.08
C ALA A 884 -18.81 7.77 13.10
N ASN A 885 -19.95 8.43 13.40
CA ASN A 885 -20.47 9.52 12.58
C ASN A 885 -19.59 10.77 12.66
N GLU A 886 -19.08 11.12 13.85
CA GLU A 886 -18.14 12.23 14.03
C GLU A 886 -16.84 11.98 13.28
N ILE A 887 -16.27 10.76 13.36
CA ILE A 887 -15.09 10.34 12.63
C ILE A 887 -15.33 10.42 11.13
N ALA A 888 -16.48 9.91 10.66
CA ALA A 888 -16.84 9.94 9.25
C ALA A 888 -16.95 11.37 8.72
N ALA A 889 -17.61 12.25 9.45
CA ALA A 889 -17.72 13.67 9.11
C ALA A 889 -16.35 14.36 9.09
N LYS A 890 -15.51 14.12 10.09
CA LYS A 890 -14.19 14.75 10.23
C LYS A 890 -13.23 14.36 9.10
N PHE A 891 -13.16 13.08 8.73
CA PHE A 891 -12.25 12.57 7.70
C PHE A 891 -12.88 12.45 6.32
N GLY A 892 -14.12 12.87 6.15
CA GLY A 892 -14.82 12.87 4.86
C GLY A 892 -15.12 11.46 4.32
N PHE A 893 -15.59 10.55 5.17
CA PHE A 893 -16.18 9.28 4.75
C PHE A 893 -17.66 9.48 4.44
N GLU A 894 -18.00 9.60 3.17
CA GLU A 894 -19.30 10.11 2.71
C GLU A 894 -20.36 9.04 2.60
N ASN A 895 -19.98 7.79 2.23
CA ASN A 895 -20.96 6.77 1.94
C ASN A 895 -21.38 5.97 3.19
N GLU A 896 -22.56 5.38 3.14
CA GLU A 896 -23.11 4.61 4.25
C GLU A 896 -22.32 3.33 4.53
N SER A 897 -21.75 2.69 3.49
CA SER A 897 -20.92 1.51 3.66
C SER A 897 -19.67 1.80 4.50
N GLU A 898 -19.07 2.98 4.34
CA GLU A 898 -17.92 3.43 5.12
C GLU A 898 -18.31 3.67 6.59
N ARG A 899 -19.46 4.31 6.84
CA ARG A 899 -19.98 4.51 8.21
C ARG A 899 -20.31 3.20 8.91
N VAL A 900 -20.96 2.29 8.20
CA VAL A 900 -21.26 0.95 8.73
C VAL A 900 -19.99 0.18 9.00
N ALA A 901 -18.97 0.28 8.14
CA ALA A 901 -17.67 -0.34 8.34
C ALA A 901 -16.97 0.19 9.60
N LEU A 902 -17.00 1.51 9.83
CA LEU A 902 -16.48 2.12 11.05
C LEU A 902 -17.15 1.57 12.31
N GLN A 903 -18.47 1.41 12.29
CA GLN A 903 -19.25 0.95 13.45
C GLN A 903 -19.07 -0.55 13.73
N LYS A 904 -19.02 -1.39 12.70
CA LYS A 904 -19.15 -2.86 12.83
C LYS A 904 -17.88 -3.65 12.53
N SER A 905 -17.02 -3.11 11.68
CA SER A 905 -15.89 -3.86 11.09
C SER A 905 -14.53 -3.43 11.61
N VAL A 906 -14.38 -2.15 11.99
CA VAL A 906 -13.13 -1.64 12.57
C VAL A 906 -12.98 -2.15 14.00
N HIS A 907 -11.83 -2.77 14.26
CA HIS A 907 -11.52 -3.29 15.59
C HIS A 907 -10.02 -3.44 15.80
N GLY A 908 -9.58 -3.35 17.04
CA GLY A 908 -8.21 -3.61 17.44
C GLY A 908 -7.75 -5.05 17.18
N PRO A 909 -6.51 -5.41 17.60
CA PRO A 909 -5.92 -6.71 17.33
C PRO A 909 -6.79 -7.88 17.84
N LYS A 910 -7.06 -8.84 16.95
CA LYS A 910 -7.71 -10.12 17.21
C LYS A 910 -6.99 -11.21 16.42
N ARG A 911 -7.43 -12.47 16.55
CA ARG A 911 -6.96 -13.54 15.67
C ARG A 911 -7.21 -13.16 14.21
N GLY A 912 -6.16 -13.10 13.39
CA GLY A 912 -6.21 -12.63 12.00
C GLY A 912 -5.91 -11.13 11.83
N GLY A 913 -5.54 -10.43 12.89
CA GLY A 913 -5.07 -9.04 12.86
C GLY A 913 -6.09 -8.00 13.30
N GLY A 914 -5.67 -6.75 13.37
CA GLY A 914 -6.53 -5.58 13.56
C GLY A 914 -7.11 -5.13 12.23
N THR A 915 -8.38 -4.70 12.22
CA THR A 915 -9.07 -4.20 11.04
C THR A 915 -9.33 -2.71 11.18
N PHE A 916 -9.00 -1.94 10.16
CA PHE A 916 -9.12 -0.48 10.13
C PHE A 916 -9.64 0.02 8.79
N LEU A 917 -10.20 1.20 8.79
CA LEU A 917 -10.60 1.89 7.56
C LEU A 917 -9.47 2.81 7.12
N ALA A 918 -9.05 2.71 5.86
CA ALA A 918 -8.01 3.54 5.27
C ALA A 918 -8.52 4.32 4.07
N LYS A 919 -8.05 5.56 3.90
CA LYS A 919 -8.36 6.43 2.77
C LYS A 919 -7.07 6.98 2.20
N PHE A 920 -6.87 6.81 0.88
CA PHE A 920 -5.64 7.24 0.19
C PHE A 920 -5.97 8.12 -1.01
N SER A 921 -5.28 9.24 -1.11
CA SER A 921 -5.29 10.11 -2.28
C SER A 921 -4.18 9.71 -3.24
N THR A 922 -4.51 9.52 -4.50
CA THR A 922 -3.57 9.22 -5.57
C THR A 922 -3.85 10.08 -6.79
N ASN A 923 -2.97 10.05 -7.79
CA ASN A 923 -3.18 10.75 -9.06
C ASN A 923 -4.46 10.29 -9.81
N SER A 924 -4.96 9.09 -9.51
CA SER A 924 -6.19 8.52 -10.08
C SER A 924 -7.44 8.72 -9.22
N GLY A 925 -7.33 9.47 -8.12
CA GLY A 925 -8.43 9.78 -7.20
C GLY A 925 -8.26 9.17 -5.81
N TRP A 926 -9.35 9.24 -5.02
CA TRP A 926 -9.40 8.72 -3.66
C TRP A 926 -9.79 7.25 -3.64
N TYR A 927 -9.10 6.48 -2.80
CA TYR A 927 -9.40 5.08 -2.50
C TYR A 927 -9.78 4.95 -1.04
N THR A 928 -10.91 4.34 -0.74
CA THR A 928 -11.33 3.99 0.62
C THR A 928 -11.39 2.48 0.75
N MET A 929 -10.63 1.93 1.69
CA MET A 929 -10.45 0.49 1.84
C MET A 929 -10.61 0.06 3.29
N LEU A 930 -11.31 -1.04 3.51
CA LEU A 930 -11.30 -1.74 4.79
C LEU A 930 -10.16 -2.76 4.76
N LEU A 931 -9.16 -2.56 5.60
CA LEU A 931 -7.91 -3.32 5.61
C LEU A 931 -7.71 -4.05 6.93
N SER A 932 -7.08 -5.22 6.86
CA SER A 932 -6.63 -5.96 8.04
C SER A 932 -5.11 -6.10 8.00
N ALA A 933 -4.45 -5.72 9.10
CA ALA A 933 -3.03 -5.94 9.31
C ALA A 933 -2.84 -7.32 9.97
N THR A 934 -2.42 -8.30 9.17
CA THR A 934 -2.25 -9.69 9.60
C THR A 934 -0.76 -10.02 9.65
N LEU A 935 -0.17 -9.86 10.85
CA LEU A 935 1.24 -10.14 11.08
C LEU A 935 1.42 -11.57 11.62
N GLY A 936 2.56 -12.16 11.29
CA GLY A 936 2.99 -13.42 11.88
C GLY A 936 3.62 -13.23 13.25
N PRO A 937 3.79 -14.33 14.02
CA PRO A 937 4.35 -14.29 15.37
C PRO A 937 5.75 -13.67 15.44
N ILE A 938 6.63 -13.91 14.48
CA ILE A 938 7.99 -13.34 14.44
C ILE A 938 7.93 -11.83 14.34
N GLU A 939 7.10 -11.31 13.44
CA GLU A 939 6.93 -9.87 13.22
C GLU A 939 6.23 -9.21 14.42
N LEU A 940 5.23 -9.84 15.02
CA LEU A 940 4.59 -9.37 16.24
C LEU A 940 5.60 -9.22 17.39
N TRP A 941 6.48 -10.21 17.60
CA TRP A 941 7.54 -10.13 18.60
C TRP A 941 8.60 -9.08 18.26
N ALA A 942 8.92 -8.89 16.98
CA ALA A 942 9.84 -7.81 16.56
C ALA A 942 9.29 -6.44 16.94
N PHE A 943 7.97 -6.22 16.85
CA PHE A 943 7.31 -4.95 17.15
C PHE A 943 6.68 -4.88 18.54
N SER A 944 6.87 -5.88 19.40
CA SER A 944 6.31 -5.85 20.75
C SER A 944 6.84 -4.65 21.56
N THR A 945 5.93 -3.96 22.24
CA THR A 945 6.18 -2.72 22.98
C THR A 945 5.88 -2.80 24.48
N THR A 946 5.28 -3.92 24.94
CA THR A 946 5.06 -4.15 26.37
C THR A 946 6.39 -4.29 27.10
N ALA A 947 6.52 -3.67 28.26
CA ALA A 947 7.79 -3.62 28.99
C ALA A 947 8.37 -5.00 29.28
N GLU A 948 7.54 -5.93 29.74
CA GLU A 948 7.94 -7.31 30.03
C GLU A 948 8.35 -8.07 28.76
N ASP A 949 7.60 -7.92 27.66
CA ASP A 949 7.94 -8.55 26.38
C ASP A 949 9.26 -8.05 25.84
N VAL A 950 9.52 -6.74 25.95
CA VAL A 950 10.79 -6.12 25.56
C VAL A 950 11.96 -6.69 26.37
N ILE A 951 11.79 -6.87 27.69
CA ILE A 951 12.83 -7.43 28.55
C ILE A 951 13.14 -8.87 28.15
N ILE A 952 12.12 -9.72 28.01
CA ILE A 952 12.29 -11.14 27.59
C ILE A 952 12.98 -11.19 26.22
N ARG A 953 12.50 -10.42 25.27
CA ARG A 953 13.07 -10.35 23.92
C ARG A 953 14.53 -9.96 23.93
N ASN A 954 14.87 -8.88 24.62
CA ASN A 954 16.26 -8.37 24.66
C ASN A 954 17.21 -9.34 25.40
N LYS A 955 16.76 -9.98 26.48
CA LYS A 955 17.54 -11.03 27.15
C LYS A 955 17.80 -12.22 26.21
N LEU A 956 16.77 -12.71 25.51
CA LEU A 956 16.94 -13.77 24.53
C LEU A 956 17.86 -13.35 23.36
N TYR A 957 17.74 -12.10 22.88
CA TYR A 957 18.63 -11.57 21.83
C TYR A 957 20.11 -11.64 22.24
N SER A 958 20.41 -11.31 23.50
CA SER A 958 21.78 -11.36 24.02
C SER A 958 22.31 -12.80 24.21
N LEU A 959 21.44 -13.77 24.53
CA LEU A 959 21.85 -15.15 24.82
C LEU A 959 21.95 -16.02 23.55
N VAL A 960 20.99 -15.96 22.65
CA VAL A 960 20.88 -16.88 21.51
C VAL A 960 20.89 -16.19 20.16
N GLY A 961 21.02 -14.88 20.13
CA GLY A 961 20.97 -14.06 18.91
C GLY A 961 19.54 -13.75 18.46
N PRO A 962 19.33 -12.65 17.72
CA PRO A 962 18.01 -12.10 17.42
C PRO A 962 17.11 -13.03 16.60
N LYS A 963 17.64 -13.64 15.56
CA LYS A 963 16.88 -14.51 14.65
C LYS A 963 16.39 -15.78 15.34
N ARG A 964 17.25 -16.44 16.13
CA ARG A 964 16.87 -17.62 16.92
C ARG A 964 15.89 -17.24 18.03
N ALA A 965 16.12 -16.14 18.71
CA ALA A 965 15.23 -15.64 19.77
C ALA A 965 13.81 -15.37 19.26
N ARG A 966 13.65 -14.68 18.10
CA ARG A 966 12.33 -14.44 17.50
C ARG A 966 11.61 -15.74 17.17
N LYS A 967 12.32 -16.74 16.63
CA LYS A 967 11.75 -18.06 16.36
C LYS A 967 11.29 -18.78 17.63
N LEU A 968 12.09 -18.72 18.67
CA LEU A 968 11.76 -19.29 19.98
C LEU A 968 10.52 -18.64 20.59
N LEU A 969 10.47 -17.33 20.58
CA LEU A 969 9.33 -16.53 21.06
C LEU A 969 8.06 -16.82 20.24
N ALA A 970 8.18 -16.82 18.93
CA ALA A 970 7.07 -17.14 18.03
C ALA A 970 6.50 -18.55 18.26
N LEU A 971 7.38 -19.53 18.50
CA LEU A 971 6.98 -20.92 18.79
C LEU A 971 6.27 -21.03 20.13
N ARG A 972 6.76 -20.38 21.17
CA ARG A 972 6.23 -20.48 22.54
C ARG A 972 4.99 -19.61 22.74
N PHE A 973 4.97 -18.42 22.14
CA PHE A 973 3.92 -17.42 22.27
C PHE A 973 3.52 -16.85 20.89
N PRO A 974 2.74 -17.61 20.12
CA PRO A 974 2.37 -17.21 18.75
C PRO A 974 1.47 -15.98 18.70
N GLY A 975 0.93 -15.50 19.82
CA GLY A 975 0.18 -14.25 19.92
C GLY A 975 1.04 -12.99 19.98
N GLY A 976 2.38 -13.10 19.96
CA GLY A 976 3.30 -11.96 19.97
C GLY A 976 3.50 -11.30 21.34
N SER A 977 3.01 -11.91 22.42
CA SER A 977 3.18 -11.41 23.80
C SER A 977 3.13 -12.55 24.81
N ALA A 978 3.94 -12.44 25.85
CA ALA A 978 3.98 -13.33 27.01
C ALA A 978 3.17 -12.78 28.21
N LYS A 979 2.51 -11.63 28.06
CA LYS A 979 1.84 -10.89 29.14
C LYS A 979 0.89 -11.78 29.95
N ASN A 980 0.02 -12.53 29.29
CA ASN A 980 -0.97 -13.38 29.96
C ASN A 980 -0.31 -14.48 30.81
N GLU A 981 0.79 -15.07 30.34
CA GLU A 981 1.55 -16.05 31.06
C GLU A 981 2.23 -15.44 32.30
N ILE A 982 2.82 -14.25 32.12
CA ILE A 982 3.45 -13.51 33.23
C ILE A 982 2.42 -13.15 34.29
N GLU A 983 1.25 -12.64 33.91
CA GLU A 983 0.18 -12.31 34.85
C GLU A 983 -0.31 -13.55 35.59
N SER A 984 -0.51 -14.67 34.88
CA SER A 984 -0.90 -15.95 35.52
C SER A 984 0.15 -16.46 36.48
N ARG A 985 1.44 -16.32 36.21
CA ARG A 985 2.51 -16.71 37.16
C ARG A 985 2.58 -15.79 38.35
N LYS A 986 2.43 -14.48 38.17
CA LYS A 986 2.33 -13.50 39.24
C LYS A 986 1.17 -13.80 40.18
N GLU A 987 -0.01 -14.17 39.66
CA GLU A 987 -1.17 -14.60 40.48
C GLU A 987 -0.88 -15.85 41.26
N LYS A 988 -0.31 -16.91 40.63
CA LYS A 988 0.05 -18.15 41.30
C LYS A 988 1.07 -17.96 42.43
N LEU A 989 2.02 -17.07 42.27
CA LEU A 989 2.99 -16.71 43.33
C LEU A 989 2.30 -16.00 44.49
N LYS A 990 1.38 -15.06 44.18
CA LYS A 990 0.57 -14.37 45.18
C LYS A 990 -0.33 -15.33 45.98
N ASP A 991 -0.97 -16.31 45.32
CA ASP A 991 -1.80 -17.33 45.97
C ASP A 991 -1.00 -18.24 46.88
N ARG A 992 0.28 -18.46 46.60
CA ARG A 992 1.21 -19.22 47.45
C ARG A 992 1.75 -18.42 48.63
N GLY A 993 1.33 -17.16 48.82
CA GLY A 993 1.75 -16.31 49.94
C GLY A 993 3.17 -15.75 49.81
N ILE A 994 3.80 -15.92 48.61
CA ILE A 994 5.10 -15.32 48.30
C ILE A 994 4.83 -13.86 47.96
N MET A 995 5.15 -12.95 48.89
CA MET A 995 5.07 -11.54 48.59
C MET A 995 6.14 -11.20 47.56
N LEU A 996 5.75 -10.54 46.47
CA LEU A 996 6.61 -10.09 45.37
C LEU A 996 7.80 -9.18 45.77
N PHE A 997 8.06 -9.03 47.08
CA PHE A 997 9.20 -8.33 47.63
C PHE A 997 10.45 -9.21 47.80
N ASP A 998 10.31 -10.55 47.80
CA ASP A 998 11.43 -11.47 47.98
C ASP A 998 11.96 -12.07 46.67
N GLU A 999 11.13 -12.11 45.58
CA GLU A 999 11.59 -12.42 44.22
C GLU A 999 11.38 -11.19 43.35
N SER A 1000 12.46 -10.67 42.83
CA SER A 1000 12.37 -9.52 41.89
C SER A 1000 11.57 -9.95 40.63
N PRO A 1001 10.77 -9.09 40.04
CA PRO A 1001 10.15 -9.39 38.73
C PRO A 1001 11.16 -9.85 37.68
N GLU A 1002 12.42 -9.53 37.85
CA GLU A 1002 13.54 -9.92 37.00
C GLU A 1002 13.84 -11.42 37.07
N ASP A 1003 13.74 -12.05 38.28
CA ASP A 1003 14.01 -13.49 38.49
C ASP A 1003 12.97 -14.35 37.76
N LEU A 1004 11.69 -13.93 37.79
CA LEU A 1004 10.61 -14.62 37.06
C LEU A 1004 10.84 -14.55 35.54
N LEU A 1005 11.30 -13.42 35.04
CA LEU A 1005 11.58 -13.25 33.61
C LEU A 1005 12.82 -14.05 33.18
N GLU A 1006 13.82 -14.21 34.07
CA GLU A 1006 14.99 -15.06 33.79
C GLU A 1006 14.60 -16.54 33.72
N GLU A 1007 13.79 -17.02 34.67
CA GLU A 1007 13.25 -18.38 34.64
C GLU A 1007 12.51 -18.64 33.34
N MET A 1008 11.64 -17.69 32.92
CA MET A 1008 10.91 -17.82 31.66
C MET A 1008 11.84 -17.85 30.44
N VAL A 1009 12.91 -17.05 30.43
CA VAL A 1009 13.89 -17.05 29.34
C VAL A 1009 14.57 -18.41 29.20
N ASN A 1010 14.97 -19.02 30.32
CA ASN A 1010 15.59 -20.33 30.30
C ASN A 1010 14.60 -21.41 29.81
N GLU A 1011 13.36 -21.39 30.30
CA GLU A 1011 12.30 -22.30 29.83
C GLU A 1011 12.02 -22.17 28.32
N ILE A 1012 12.05 -20.97 27.78
CA ILE A 1012 11.87 -20.73 26.35
C ILE A 1012 12.99 -21.38 25.55
N ILE A 1013 14.23 -21.27 26.01
CA ILE A 1013 15.39 -21.87 25.36
C ILE A 1013 15.29 -23.39 25.39
N GLU A 1014 15.05 -23.96 26.56
CA GLU A 1014 14.87 -25.44 26.74
C GLU A 1014 13.72 -25.96 25.87
N TYR A 1015 12.59 -25.27 25.86
CA TYR A 1015 11.47 -25.63 24.98
C TYR A 1015 11.84 -25.64 23.52
N GLY A 1016 12.61 -24.64 23.06
CA GLY A 1016 13.10 -24.59 21.68
C GLY A 1016 14.04 -25.73 21.34
N GLU A 1017 15.00 -26.05 22.23
CA GLU A 1017 15.92 -27.17 22.07
C GLU A 1017 15.16 -28.50 21.98
N SER A 1018 14.12 -28.68 22.77
CA SER A 1018 13.24 -29.88 22.69
C SER A 1018 12.52 -30.00 21.34
N LYS A 1019 12.40 -28.92 20.57
CA LYS A 1019 11.78 -28.83 19.22
C LYS A 1019 12.82 -28.79 18.07
N GLY A 1020 14.11 -28.81 18.40
CA GLY A 1020 15.18 -28.79 17.42
C GLY A 1020 15.49 -27.40 16.82
N ILE A 1021 15.16 -26.31 17.54
CA ILE A 1021 15.40 -24.93 17.16
C ILE A 1021 16.55 -24.32 17.98
#